data_6089eacee9b838403bf867650ccb8461
#
_entry.id   6089eacee9b838403bf867650ccb8461
#
_cell.length_a   1.000
_cell.length_b   1.000
_cell.length_c   1.000
_cell.angle_alpha   90.00
_cell.angle_beta   90.00
_cell.angle_gamma   90.00
#
_symmetry.space_group_name_H-M   'P 1'
#
loop_
_entity.id
_entity.type
_entity.pdbx_description
1 polymer ?
#
loop_
_entity_poly.entity_id
_entity_poly.type
_entity_poly.pdbx_seq_one_letter_code
_entity_poly.pdbx_strand_id
1 'polypeptide(L)'
;MSAEETIYKVGGTPKRKEDARFITGTGCYLDDMVFEDLVHAVFLRSSHAKADIRDIDISNARALPGVIAVLTSVDLEADGIGDLEPYIQANTMTGTPFAWGPQPLLARNQVRYVGEPIVMILAESKTVAADAAELVQVSYRENQAVVDGLKALELDAPQVTPEVPGNLCMDWQHGDPDGVIKALASAEHVVTIELLNHRVITHPIEPRGGVAVYDADTDLFTFHASSQSLHNNRDHIAKTLKIRRTQARWLAPDVGGGFGSKNFGYQEQGLLLWAARKIGRPVKWIATRSEVFLSDHQVRDHRAKARLGLDGRGQFIALEIDSVANLGAYIAGSAAGVQTNQYAHLPGTVYDIPKIAMRVRSALSNTTPVGVMRGPGFAEMVNIMERLVDKAADVTGIDRFELRRRNFFNETPMRNALGTRVDSGNFPKAFEQVLQEVDAEGFPSRRIKSSLLRGLGVACHIKANGGSPDESASIHFRADGGVDLAVGTQTIGQGHETTFPQLLSDRLGIENHLVRLIHGDTDAVPIGGGHGSSRATYMAGTAIWRAAEEIIEQAAPIAAEMLQADTAPFADGYFRAGDRSVSLLEVATEAELRGHPLHAFHAFSRGPMAYPNGAQAAEVEVDPETGIVQLVNYVSADDYGVMVNPMIVEGQVSGAIAQGMGQAILEGTIYEAETGQPLTGSFMDYAIPRADDLPPFKLGFSMTRCTTNPFGVKGAGESGAIAAYPAITLAILDALKSLGIASWDGPATPETIWRSIQNATSISGRN
;
A
#
# COMPACT_ATOMS: atom_id res chain seq x y z
N MET A 1 -36.51 -12.34 -11.44
CA MET A 1 -36.40 -12.04 -10.02
C MET A 1 -36.68 -10.57 -9.87
N SER A 2 -37.78 -10.20 -9.21
CA SER A 2 -38.11 -8.80 -8.91
C SER A 2 -36.96 -8.22 -8.09
N ALA A 3 -36.40 -7.09 -8.52
CA ALA A 3 -35.51 -6.31 -7.69
C ALA A 3 -36.29 -5.91 -6.45
N GLU A 4 -36.00 -6.49 -5.28
CA GLU A 4 -36.51 -5.95 -4.04
C GLU A 4 -35.94 -4.53 -3.92
N GLU A 5 -36.83 -3.57 -3.87
CA GLU A 5 -36.56 -2.17 -3.59
C GLU A 5 -35.90 -2.07 -2.22
N THR A 6 -34.57 -1.94 -2.18
CA THR A 6 -33.85 -2.04 -0.91
C THR A 6 -32.92 -0.84 -0.74
N ILE A 7 -33.18 -0.06 0.31
CA ILE A 7 -32.24 0.95 0.82
C ILE A 7 -31.24 0.22 1.70
N TYR A 8 -29.98 0.13 1.24
CA TYR A 8 -28.92 -0.47 2.04
C TYR A 8 -28.32 0.56 2.99
N LYS A 9 -28.57 0.39 4.27
CA LYS A 9 -27.97 1.21 5.32
C LYS A 9 -26.53 0.81 5.61
N VAL A 10 -25.75 1.73 6.14
CA VAL A 10 -24.42 1.49 6.70
C VAL A 10 -24.52 0.36 7.77
N GLY A 11 -23.62 -0.62 7.68
CA GLY A 11 -23.65 -1.85 8.49
C GLY A 11 -24.37 -3.03 7.84
N GLY A 12 -25.10 -2.79 6.74
CA GLY A 12 -25.69 -3.87 5.93
C GLY A 12 -24.63 -4.58 5.07
N THR A 13 -24.98 -5.78 4.60
CA THR A 13 -24.07 -6.65 3.82
C THR A 13 -24.61 -6.96 2.43
N PRO A 14 -24.93 -5.94 1.58
CA PRO A 14 -25.28 -6.23 0.20
C PRO A 14 -24.12 -6.91 -0.52
N LYS A 15 -24.46 -7.84 -1.43
CA LYS A 15 -23.46 -8.45 -2.32
C LYS A 15 -22.85 -7.37 -3.21
N ARG A 16 -21.60 -7.57 -3.58
CA ARG A 16 -20.88 -6.63 -4.44
C ARG A 16 -21.56 -6.56 -5.81
N LYS A 17 -21.89 -5.34 -6.28
CA LYS A 17 -22.47 -5.08 -7.59
C LYS A 17 -21.55 -5.53 -8.73
N GLU A 18 -20.28 -5.24 -8.57
CA GLU A 18 -19.24 -5.52 -9.55
C GLU A 18 -18.98 -7.02 -9.76
N ASP A 19 -19.30 -7.89 -8.81
CA ASP A 19 -19.06 -9.33 -8.94
C ASP A 19 -19.79 -9.93 -10.13
N ALA A 20 -21.00 -9.47 -10.44
CA ALA A 20 -21.80 -10.00 -11.54
C ALA A 20 -21.04 -9.94 -12.88
N ARG A 21 -20.39 -8.80 -13.20
CA ARG A 21 -19.63 -8.67 -14.45
C ARG A 21 -18.33 -9.48 -14.43
N PHE A 22 -17.69 -9.60 -13.28
CA PHE A 22 -16.43 -10.36 -13.18
C PHE A 22 -16.65 -11.85 -13.34
N ILE A 23 -17.64 -12.44 -12.66
CA ILE A 23 -17.90 -13.89 -12.73
C ILE A 23 -18.57 -14.32 -14.05
N THR A 24 -19.13 -13.40 -14.81
CA THR A 24 -19.69 -13.67 -16.16
C THR A 24 -18.74 -13.35 -17.29
N GLY A 25 -17.52 -12.88 -17.00
CA GLY A 25 -16.49 -12.57 -17.99
C GLY A 25 -16.78 -11.29 -18.80
N THR A 26 -17.60 -10.37 -18.29
CA THR A 26 -17.91 -9.07 -18.92
C THR A 26 -17.13 -7.90 -18.28
N GLY A 27 -16.20 -8.18 -17.34
CA GLY A 27 -15.20 -7.23 -16.88
C GLY A 27 -14.25 -6.84 -18.02
N CYS A 28 -13.70 -5.64 -17.97
CA CYS A 28 -12.78 -5.12 -18.99
C CYS A 28 -11.49 -4.63 -18.33
N TYR A 29 -10.43 -5.42 -18.43
CA TYR A 29 -9.08 -5.07 -17.98
C TYR A 29 -8.26 -4.48 -19.14
N LEU A 30 -7.09 -3.94 -18.85
CA LEU A 30 -6.25 -3.33 -19.88
C LEU A 30 -5.92 -4.29 -21.03
N ASP A 31 -5.71 -5.57 -20.76
CA ASP A 31 -5.36 -6.53 -21.82
C ASP A 31 -6.53 -6.87 -22.74
N ASP A 32 -7.77 -6.69 -22.27
CA ASP A 32 -9.00 -6.87 -23.05
C ASP A 32 -9.26 -5.72 -24.04
N MET A 33 -8.63 -4.56 -23.83
CA MET A 33 -8.88 -3.36 -24.64
C MET A 33 -8.25 -3.49 -26.04
N VAL A 34 -9.04 -3.22 -27.06
CA VAL A 34 -8.63 -3.25 -28.48
C VAL A 34 -8.83 -1.86 -29.07
N PHE A 35 -7.84 -1.41 -29.84
CA PHE A 35 -7.87 -0.14 -30.57
C PHE A 35 -7.54 -0.40 -32.05
N GLU A 36 -8.10 0.42 -32.92
CA GLU A 36 -7.71 0.42 -34.32
C GLU A 36 -6.24 0.83 -34.47
N ASP A 37 -5.49 0.21 -35.37
CA ASP A 37 -4.07 0.46 -35.61
C ASP A 37 -3.15 0.37 -34.37
N LEU A 38 -3.54 -0.48 -33.40
CA LEU A 38 -2.80 -0.67 -32.15
C LEU A 38 -1.38 -1.18 -32.42
N VAL A 39 -0.41 -0.51 -31.77
CA VAL A 39 1.00 -0.90 -31.77
C VAL A 39 1.36 -1.46 -30.38
N HIS A 40 2.15 -2.54 -30.38
CA HIS A 40 2.60 -3.17 -29.15
C HIS A 40 4.02 -2.73 -28.80
N ALA A 41 4.22 -2.38 -27.53
CA ALA A 41 5.53 -2.05 -26.99
C ALA A 41 6.12 -3.22 -26.21
N VAL A 42 7.43 -3.41 -26.34
CA VAL A 42 8.27 -4.29 -25.51
C VAL A 42 9.50 -3.50 -25.08
N PHE A 43 9.96 -3.72 -23.86
CA PHE A 43 11.17 -3.09 -23.34
C PHE A 43 12.30 -4.09 -23.24
N LEU A 44 13.43 -3.81 -23.92
CA LEU A 44 14.69 -4.44 -23.57
C LEU A 44 15.18 -3.85 -22.25
N ARG A 45 15.41 -4.70 -21.27
CA ARG A 45 15.82 -4.33 -19.93
C ARG A 45 17.25 -4.78 -19.63
N SER A 46 17.91 -4.08 -18.72
CA SER A 46 19.26 -4.43 -18.28
C SER A 46 19.31 -5.82 -17.65
N SER A 47 20.28 -6.60 -18.08
CA SER A 47 20.70 -7.84 -17.43
C SER A 47 21.78 -7.63 -16.35
N HIS A 48 22.26 -6.39 -16.15
CA HIS A 48 23.33 -6.04 -15.23
C HIS A 48 22.80 -5.13 -14.12
N ALA A 49 23.25 -5.36 -12.90
CA ALA A 49 22.91 -4.51 -11.77
C ALA A 49 23.65 -3.17 -11.83
N LYS A 50 24.87 -3.15 -12.40
CA LYS A 50 25.64 -1.93 -12.64
C LYS A 50 26.62 -2.13 -13.78
N ALA A 51 26.44 -1.38 -14.85
CA ALA A 51 27.35 -1.40 -16.00
C ALA A 51 27.28 -0.08 -16.79
N ASP A 52 28.40 0.33 -17.39
CA ASP A 52 28.39 1.37 -18.40
C ASP A 52 27.90 0.77 -19.74
N ILE A 53 26.99 1.44 -20.38
CA ILE A 53 26.56 1.13 -21.76
C ILE A 53 27.61 1.71 -22.70
N ARG A 54 28.27 0.86 -23.48
CA ARG A 54 29.27 1.24 -24.44
C ARG A 54 28.71 1.50 -25.83
N ASP A 55 27.76 0.65 -26.22
CA ASP A 55 27.11 0.72 -27.50
C ASP A 55 25.75 0.00 -27.45
N ILE A 56 24.81 0.43 -28.31
CA ILE A 56 23.50 -0.20 -28.50
C ILE A 56 23.29 -0.33 -30.01
N ASP A 57 23.48 -1.52 -30.57
CA ASP A 57 23.17 -1.82 -31.97
C ASP A 57 21.72 -2.30 -32.11
N ILE A 58 20.91 -1.46 -32.74
CA ILE A 58 19.48 -1.67 -33.01
C ILE A 58 19.19 -1.98 -34.48
N SER A 59 20.24 -2.12 -35.32
CA SER A 59 20.11 -2.23 -36.78
C SER A 59 19.29 -3.43 -37.22
N ASN A 60 19.57 -4.61 -36.65
CA ASN A 60 18.85 -5.86 -36.97
C ASN A 60 17.40 -5.84 -36.49
N ALA A 61 17.18 -5.27 -35.30
CA ALA A 61 15.84 -5.12 -34.74
C ALA A 61 14.96 -4.18 -35.61
N ARG A 62 15.52 -3.05 -36.07
CA ARG A 62 14.84 -2.12 -36.97
C ARG A 62 14.51 -2.73 -38.34
N ALA A 63 15.32 -3.68 -38.83
CA ALA A 63 15.13 -4.31 -40.11
C ALA A 63 14.09 -5.43 -40.11
N LEU A 64 13.65 -5.87 -38.92
CA LEU A 64 12.67 -6.97 -38.83
C LEU A 64 11.29 -6.52 -39.32
N PRO A 65 10.66 -7.25 -40.27
CA PRO A 65 9.32 -6.92 -40.78
C PRO A 65 8.29 -6.84 -39.62
N GLY A 66 7.45 -5.81 -39.67
CA GLY A 66 6.44 -5.56 -38.64
C GLY A 66 6.93 -4.71 -37.46
N VAL A 67 8.23 -4.37 -37.39
CA VAL A 67 8.76 -3.39 -36.45
C VAL A 67 8.46 -1.98 -36.96
N ILE A 68 7.85 -1.16 -36.12
CA ILE A 68 7.48 0.23 -36.41
C ILE A 68 8.61 1.20 -36.02
N ALA A 69 9.16 1.01 -34.80
CA ALA A 69 10.28 1.81 -34.31
C ALA A 69 11.07 1.05 -33.23
N VAL A 70 12.37 1.36 -33.14
CA VAL A 70 13.24 0.96 -32.02
C VAL A 70 13.84 2.24 -31.45
N LEU A 71 13.46 2.57 -30.22
CA LEU A 71 13.70 3.87 -29.59
C LEU A 71 14.64 3.72 -28.41
N THR A 72 15.57 4.67 -28.27
CA THR A 72 16.60 4.70 -27.23
C THR A 72 16.53 6.01 -26.43
N SER A 73 17.41 6.18 -25.46
CA SER A 73 17.56 7.44 -24.72
C SER A 73 17.94 8.62 -25.63
N VAL A 74 18.62 8.37 -26.75
CA VAL A 74 18.99 9.40 -27.73
C VAL A 74 17.74 10.04 -28.36
N ASP A 75 16.72 9.24 -28.66
CA ASP A 75 15.45 9.72 -29.20
C ASP A 75 14.68 10.58 -28.17
N LEU A 76 14.71 10.19 -26.88
CA LEU A 76 14.11 10.97 -25.78
C LEU A 76 14.80 12.31 -25.60
N GLU A 77 16.13 12.34 -25.66
CA GLU A 77 16.92 13.56 -25.54
C GLU A 77 16.66 14.50 -26.72
N ALA A 78 16.60 13.98 -27.94
CA ALA A 78 16.26 14.74 -29.15
C ALA A 78 14.86 15.39 -29.07
N ASP A 79 13.91 14.72 -28.45
CA ASP A 79 12.55 15.24 -28.24
C ASP A 79 12.42 16.06 -26.94
N GLY A 80 13.50 16.25 -26.18
CA GLY A 80 13.57 17.08 -24.98
C GLY A 80 12.77 16.55 -23.78
N ILE A 81 12.54 15.23 -23.73
CA ILE A 81 11.82 14.55 -22.64
C ILE A 81 12.67 14.59 -21.36
N GLY A 82 12.02 14.84 -20.22
CA GLY A 82 12.66 14.90 -18.91
C GLY A 82 12.81 13.54 -18.22
N ASP A 83 13.34 13.58 -17.02
CA ASP A 83 13.52 12.42 -16.15
C ASP A 83 12.44 12.40 -15.06
N LEU A 84 12.20 11.23 -14.47
CA LEU A 84 11.36 11.12 -13.27
C LEU A 84 12.11 11.69 -12.05
N GLU A 85 11.40 12.48 -11.27
CA GLU A 85 11.87 13.02 -9.99
C GLU A 85 11.17 12.30 -8.83
N PRO A 86 11.73 12.29 -7.62
CA PRO A 86 11.01 11.79 -6.44
C PRO A 86 9.70 12.55 -6.24
N TYR A 87 8.61 11.81 -6.03
CA TYR A 87 7.29 12.41 -5.79
C TYR A 87 7.25 13.17 -4.44
N ILE A 88 7.96 12.66 -3.42
CA ILE A 88 8.12 13.30 -2.13
C ILE A 88 9.61 13.49 -1.86
N GLN A 89 10.01 14.73 -1.58
CA GLN A 89 11.31 15.07 -1.05
C GLN A 89 11.20 15.21 0.48
N ALA A 90 12.04 14.48 1.21
CA ALA A 90 12.04 14.52 2.66
C ALA A 90 12.92 15.69 3.16
N ASN A 91 12.41 16.46 4.12
CA ASN A 91 13.25 17.40 4.86
C ASN A 91 14.08 16.61 5.89
N THR A 92 15.39 16.70 5.80
CA THR A 92 16.30 16.10 6.77
C THR A 92 16.38 16.96 8.03
N MET A 93 16.22 16.37 9.21
CA MET A 93 16.28 17.10 10.48
C MET A 93 17.71 17.26 11.01
N THR A 94 18.66 16.55 10.42
CA THR A 94 20.09 16.60 10.79
C THR A 94 20.86 17.72 10.08
N GLY A 95 20.21 18.43 9.14
CA GLY A 95 20.86 19.39 8.26
C GLY A 95 21.58 18.76 7.07
N THR A 96 21.63 17.42 6.96
CA THR A 96 22.13 16.73 5.76
C THR A 96 21.19 17.00 4.59
N PRO A 97 21.66 17.46 3.41
CA PRO A 97 20.79 17.65 2.25
C PRO A 97 20.08 16.38 1.83
N PHE A 98 18.83 16.49 1.38
CA PHE A 98 18.16 15.40 0.69
C PHE A 98 18.80 15.24 -0.70
N ALA A 99 19.55 14.15 -0.89
CA ALA A 99 20.26 13.86 -2.11
C ALA A 99 19.53 12.80 -2.95
N TRP A 100 19.38 13.06 -4.24
CA TRP A 100 18.76 12.15 -5.19
C TRP A 100 19.33 12.34 -6.59
N GLY A 101 19.27 11.31 -7.42
CA GLY A 101 19.59 11.37 -8.84
C GLY A 101 18.31 11.25 -9.69
N PRO A 102 18.23 11.94 -10.83
CA PRO A 102 17.12 11.82 -11.76
C PRO A 102 17.05 10.41 -12.33
N GLN A 103 15.83 9.86 -12.47
CA GLN A 103 15.60 8.55 -13.07
C GLN A 103 15.22 8.72 -14.54
N PRO A 104 16.12 8.36 -15.49
CA PRO A 104 15.80 8.47 -16.91
C PRO A 104 14.71 7.49 -17.30
N LEU A 105 13.89 7.82 -18.29
CA LEU A 105 12.85 6.93 -18.81
C LEU A 105 13.46 5.69 -19.51
N LEU A 106 14.55 5.87 -20.25
CA LEU A 106 15.42 4.81 -20.76
C LEU A 106 16.85 5.08 -20.30
N ALA A 107 17.59 4.06 -19.89
CA ALA A 107 18.97 4.17 -19.43
C ALA A 107 19.83 4.83 -20.53
N ARG A 108 20.70 5.78 -20.12
CA ARG A 108 21.59 6.52 -21.03
C ARG A 108 22.96 5.82 -21.15
N ASN A 109 23.88 6.25 -20.33
CA ASN A 109 25.29 5.80 -20.38
C ASN A 109 25.59 4.68 -19.37
N GLN A 110 24.68 4.40 -18.45
CA GLN A 110 24.86 3.45 -17.37
C GLN A 110 23.52 2.84 -16.96
N VAL A 111 23.54 1.55 -16.62
CA VAL A 111 22.45 0.87 -15.94
C VAL A 111 22.79 0.71 -14.45
N ARG A 112 21.75 0.76 -13.59
CA ARG A 112 21.90 0.81 -12.13
C ARG A 112 21.17 -0.29 -11.38
N TYR A 113 20.32 -1.07 -12.07
CA TYR A 113 19.70 -2.28 -11.53
C TYR A 113 19.28 -3.23 -12.65
N VAL A 114 19.19 -4.52 -12.34
CA VAL A 114 18.65 -5.53 -13.26
C VAL A 114 17.17 -5.27 -13.48
N GLY A 115 16.76 -5.09 -14.75
CA GLY A 115 15.37 -4.74 -15.08
C GLY A 115 15.18 -3.27 -15.50
N GLU A 116 16.19 -2.41 -15.42
CA GLU A 116 16.14 -1.03 -15.90
C GLU A 116 15.90 -0.99 -17.43
N PRO A 117 14.89 -0.24 -17.93
CA PRO A 117 14.60 -0.21 -19.36
C PRO A 117 15.70 0.55 -20.14
N ILE A 118 16.15 -0.03 -21.26
CA ILE A 118 17.23 0.51 -22.11
C ILE A 118 16.70 0.90 -23.48
N VAL A 119 15.90 0.03 -24.09
CA VAL A 119 15.34 0.22 -25.43
C VAL A 119 13.86 -0.06 -25.43
N MET A 120 13.09 0.76 -26.11
CA MET A 120 11.67 0.54 -26.37
C MET A 120 11.46 0.10 -27.81
N ILE A 121 10.87 -1.06 -28.02
CA ILE A 121 10.55 -1.62 -29.32
C ILE A 121 9.05 -1.50 -29.56
N LEU A 122 8.67 -0.97 -30.71
CA LEU A 122 7.30 -0.79 -31.17
C LEU A 122 7.07 -1.65 -32.40
N ALA A 123 6.08 -2.53 -32.37
CA ALA A 123 5.76 -3.41 -33.51
C ALA A 123 4.24 -3.65 -33.64
N GLU A 124 3.83 -4.21 -34.78
CA GLU A 124 2.44 -4.55 -35.10
C GLU A 124 1.85 -5.64 -34.19
N SER A 125 2.71 -6.44 -33.55
CA SER A 125 2.29 -7.44 -32.56
C SER A 125 3.30 -7.56 -31.43
N LYS A 126 2.84 -8.05 -30.27
CA LYS A 126 3.70 -8.32 -29.10
C LYS A 126 4.80 -9.32 -29.43
N THR A 127 4.51 -10.33 -30.25
CA THR A 127 5.48 -11.35 -30.66
C THR A 127 6.59 -10.73 -31.50
N VAL A 128 6.27 -9.96 -32.54
CA VAL A 128 7.27 -9.27 -33.37
C VAL A 128 8.12 -8.29 -32.53
N ALA A 129 7.50 -7.58 -31.57
CA ALA A 129 8.25 -6.70 -30.67
C ALA A 129 9.22 -7.48 -29.77
N ALA A 130 8.84 -8.66 -29.30
CA ALA A 130 9.69 -9.53 -28.49
C ALA A 130 10.84 -10.11 -29.31
N ASP A 131 10.56 -10.63 -30.51
CA ASP A 131 11.59 -11.15 -31.44
C ASP A 131 12.60 -10.04 -31.79
N ALA A 132 12.11 -8.82 -32.03
CA ALA A 132 12.98 -7.68 -32.30
C ALA A 132 13.85 -7.29 -31.08
N ALA A 133 13.33 -7.43 -29.86
CA ALA A 133 14.10 -7.16 -28.66
C ALA A 133 15.29 -8.11 -28.51
N GLU A 134 15.17 -9.38 -28.93
CA GLU A 134 16.27 -10.35 -28.93
C GLU A 134 17.36 -10.02 -29.97
N LEU A 135 17.06 -9.22 -30.98
CA LEU A 135 18.02 -8.80 -32.02
C LEU A 135 18.82 -7.55 -31.63
N VAL A 136 18.42 -6.85 -30.58
CA VAL A 136 19.18 -5.70 -30.07
C VAL A 136 20.43 -6.19 -29.36
N GLN A 137 21.58 -5.61 -29.69
CA GLN A 137 22.85 -5.93 -29.04
C GLN A 137 23.28 -4.75 -28.18
N VAL A 138 23.49 -4.98 -26.88
CA VAL A 138 24.02 -3.97 -25.96
C VAL A 138 25.40 -4.41 -25.48
N SER A 139 26.38 -3.54 -25.70
CA SER A 139 27.75 -3.75 -25.22
C SER A 139 27.94 -3.08 -23.86
N TYR A 140 28.30 -3.85 -22.86
CA TYR A 140 28.49 -3.37 -21.49
C TYR A 140 29.95 -3.38 -21.06
N ARG A 141 30.28 -2.49 -20.14
CA ARG A 141 31.42 -2.63 -19.23
C ARG A 141 30.86 -2.78 -17.82
N GLU A 142 30.96 -3.96 -17.29
CA GLU A 142 30.51 -4.26 -15.93
C GLU A 142 31.26 -3.44 -14.89
N ASN A 143 30.54 -3.02 -13.85
CA ASN A 143 31.06 -2.30 -12.71
C ASN A 143 30.62 -3.03 -11.42
N GLN A 144 31.37 -2.85 -10.35
CA GLN A 144 31.01 -3.44 -9.05
C GLN A 144 29.68 -2.86 -8.54
N ALA A 145 28.75 -3.75 -8.17
CA ALA A 145 27.45 -3.41 -7.61
C ALA A 145 27.48 -3.47 -6.07
N VAL A 146 26.53 -2.78 -5.44
CA VAL A 146 26.23 -2.89 -4.02
C VAL A 146 24.71 -3.08 -3.84
N VAL A 147 24.30 -4.13 -3.12
CA VAL A 147 22.88 -4.50 -2.96
C VAL A 147 22.37 -4.30 -1.53
N ASP A 148 23.22 -4.35 -0.54
CA ASP A 148 22.89 -4.17 0.87
C ASP A 148 22.99 -2.70 1.28
N GLY A 149 21.92 -2.17 1.92
CA GLY A 149 21.85 -0.76 2.30
C GLY A 149 22.86 -0.33 3.37
N LEU A 150 23.27 -1.24 4.28
CA LEU A 150 24.33 -0.93 5.25
C LEU A 150 25.69 -0.87 4.57
N LYS A 151 26.00 -1.85 3.73
CA LYS A 151 27.25 -1.89 2.96
C LYS A 151 27.35 -0.70 2.00
N ALA A 152 26.23 -0.25 1.45
CA ALA A 152 26.21 0.92 0.58
C ALA A 152 26.64 2.23 1.25
N LEU A 153 26.56 2.29 2.59
CA LEU A 153 27.00 3.45 3.39
C LEU A 153 28.43 3.34 3.91
N GLU A 154 29.17 2.27 3.61
CA GLU A 154 30.58 2.14 3.94
C GLU A 154 31.43 3.09 3.08
N LEU A 155 32.59 3.52 3.62
CA LEU A 155 33.41 4.55 2.97
C LEU A 155 33.96 4.15 1.60
N ASP A 156 34.19 2.87 1.38
CA ASP A 156 34.72 2.27 0.15
C ASP A 156 33.65 1.60 -0.73
N ALA A 157 32.38 1.80 -0.38
CA ALA A 157 31.28 1.22 -1.14
C ALA A 157 31.22 1.73 -2.59
N PRO A 158 30.86 0.88 -3.55
CA PRO A 158 30.64 1.30 -4.92
C PRO A 158 29.58 2.38 -5.01
N GLN A 159 29.92 3.53 -5.62
CA GLN A 159 29.00 4.67 -5.79
C GLN A 159 27.90 4.32 -6.78
N VAL A 160 26.62 4.35 -6.37
CA VAL A 160 25.47 4.04 -7.25
C VAL A 160 25.27 5.12 -8.29
N THR A 161 25.29 6.39 -7.87
CA THR A 161 25.17 7.56 -8.75
C THR A 161 26.00 8.73 -8.19
N PRO A 162 26.65 9.53 -9.03
CA PRO A 162 27.48 10.67 -8.58
C PRO A 162 26.66 11.75 -7.85
N GLU A 163 25.37 11.87 -8.12
CA GLU A 163 24.48 12.86 -7.51
C GLU A 163 24.19 12.61 -6.03
N VAL A 164 24.48 11.36 -5.54
CA VAL A 164 24.24 10.96 -4.15
C VAL A 164 25.55 10.46 -3.52
N PRO A 165 26.43 11.37 -3.07
CA PRO A 165 27.74 11.01 -2.51
C PRO A 165 27.62 10.04 -1.31
N GLY A 166 28.45 8.98 -1.31
CA GLY A 166 28.41 7.93 -0.28
C GLY A 166 27.09 7.15 -0.25
N ASN A 167 26.32 7.19 -1.34
CA ASN A 167 25.00 6.58 -1.49
C ASN A 167 23.96 7.02 -0.44
N LEU A 168 24.23 8.04 0.37
CA LEU A 168 23.34 8.53 1.44
C LEU A 168 22.34 9.53 0.89
N CYS A 169 21.07 9.11 0.74
CA CYS A 169 19.99 10.00 0.30
C CYS A 169 19.55 10.98 1.38
N MET A 170 19.44 10.49 2.61
CA MET A 170 19.05 11.32 3.75
C MET A 170 19.53 10.68 5.07
N ASP A 171 19.78 11.54 6.06
CA ASP A 171 19.94 11.21 7.47
C ASP A 171 18.89 12.00 8.25
N TRP A 172 17.84 11.32 8.68
CA TRP A 172 16.66 11.93 9.27
C TRP A 172 16.54 11.51 10.72
N GLN A 173 16.22 12.46 11.60
CA GLN A 173 16.02 12.22 13.03
C GLN A 173 14.68 12.80 13.48
N HIS A 174 14.09 12.20 14.51
CA HIS A 174 12.87 12.69 15.13
C HIS A 174 12.79 12.29 16.61
N GLY A 175 12.19 13.16 17.43
CA GLY A 175 11.99 12.94 18.85
C GLY A 175 13.04 13.62 19.74
N ASP A 176 13.33 13.02 20.92
CA ASP A 176 14.18 13.58 21.98
C ASP A 176 15.39 12.67 22.25
N PRO A 177 16.45 12.71 21.42
CA PRO A 177 17.60 11.81 21.55
C PRO A 177 18.33 11.98 22.91
N ASP A 178 18.50 13.21 23.40
CA ASP A 178 19.15 13.47 24.68
C ASP A 178 18.34 12.95 25.87
N GLY A 179 17.01 13.13 25.82
CA GLY A 179 16.09 12.60 26.82
C GLY A 179 16.07 11.08 26.84
N VAL A 180 16.11 10.45 25.66
CA VAL A 180 16.17 8.98 25.52
C VAL A 180 17.49 8.42 26.05
N ILE A 181 18.64 9.02 25.71
CA ILE A 181 19.96 8.59 26.22
C ILE A 181 19.97 8.62 27.76
N LYS A 182 19.47 9.71 28.38
CA LYS A 182 19.38 9.84 29.83
C LYS A 182 18.44 8.80 30.45
N ALA A 183 17.27 8.59 29.85
CA ALA A 183 16.29 7.63 30.33
C ALA A 183 16.81 6.18 30.23
N LEU A 184 17.45 5.81 29.12
CA LEU A 184 18.08 4.49 28.97
C LEU A 184 19.22 4.26 29.96
N ALA A 185 20.01 5.30 30.28
CA ALA A 185 21.08 5.19 31.28
C ALA A 185 20.56 4.98 32.69
N SER A 186 19.33 5.41 33.01
CA SER A 186 18.67 5.25 34.32
C SER A 186 17.69 4.07 34.38
N ALA A 187 17.47 3.38 33.26
CA ALA A 187 16.57 2.23 33.17
C ALA A 187 17.11 1.06 33.99
N GLU A 188 16.22 0.33 34.66
CA GLU A 188 16.60 -0.90 35.37
C GLU A 188 16.88 -2.04 34.36
N HIS A 189 16.10 -2.06 33.27
CA HIS A 189 16.29 -3.00 32.18
C HIS A 189 16.40 -2.24 30.85
N VAL A 190 17.38 -2.61 30.03
CA VAL A 190 17.50 -2.15 28.63
C VAL A 190 17.53 -3.35 27.73
N VAL A 191 16.57 -3.42 26.85
CA VAL A 191 16.44 -4.51 25.84
C VAL A 191 16.86 -3.99 24.49
N THR A 192 17.67 -4.76 23.77
CA THR A 192 18.11 -4.42 22.41
C THR A 192 17.75 -5.53 21.47
N ILE A 193 17.24 -5.18 20.28
CA ILE A 193 17.08 -6.08 19.15
C ILE A 193 17.73 -5.48 17.91
N GLU A 194 18.15 -6.35 17.02
CA GLU A 194 18.52 -6.03 15.63
C GLU A 194 17.72 -6.94 14.73
N LEU A 195 17.13 -6.39 13.67
CA LEU A 195 16.31 -7.15 12.73
C LEU A 195 16.32 -6.54 11.34
N LEU A 196 16.02 -7.37 10.36
CA LEU A 196 15.74 -6.98 8.98
C LEU A 196 14.24 -7.19 8.69
N ASN A 197 13.55 -6.11 8.34
CA ASN A 197 12.29 -6.21 7.62
C ASN A 197 12.64 -6.43 6.14
N HIS A 198 12.72 -7.69 5.73
CA HIS A 198 13.28 -8.09 4.45
C HIS A 198 12.43 -7.65 3.25
N ARG A 199 13.07 -7.61 2.09
CA ARG A 199 12.49 -7.14 0.84
C ARG A 199 11.48 -8.13 0.27
N VAL A 200 10.31 -7.64 -0.18
CA VAL A 200 9.25 -8.40 -0.85
C VAL A 200 8.68 -7.63 -2.05
N ILE A 201 7.83 -8.27 -2.84
CA ILE A 201 7.15 -7.71 -4.01
C ILE A 201 5.62 -7.87 -3.87
N THR A 202 4.82 -6.97 -4.43
CA THR A 202 3.36 -6.92 -4.21
C THR A 202 2.54 -7.92 -5.02
N HIS A 203 2.99 -8.35 -6.18
CA HIS A 203 2.39 -9.35 -7.09
C HIS A 203 0.87 -9.25 -7.33
N PRO A 204 0.30 -8.12 -7.79
CA PRO A 204 -1.08 -8.11 -8.21
C PRO A 204 -1.31 -9.12 -9.36
N ILE A 205 -2.50 -9.75 -9.42
CA ILE A 205 -2.82 -10.72 -10.48
C ILE A 205 -2.72 -10.08 -11.85
N GLU A 206 -3.31 -8.89 -12.03
CA GLU A 206 -3.08 -8.07 -13.23
C GLU A 206 -1.73 -7.37 -13.11
N PRO A 207 -0.76 -7.61 -14.03
CA PRO A 207 0.48 -6.86 -14.08
C PRO A 207 0.25 -5.37 -14.37
N ARG A 208 1.30 -4.54 -14.24
CA ARG A 208 1.26 -3.15 -14.70
C ARG A 208 1.11 -3.08 -16.21
N GLY A 209 0.46 -2.03 -16.69
CA GLY A 209 0.31 -1.78 -18.11
C GLY A 209 -0.35 -0.45 -18.40
N GLY A 210 -0.48 -0.16 -19.69
CA GLY A 210 -1.18 1.01 -20.19
C GLY A 210 -1.40 0.97 -21.69
N VAL A 211 -2.40 1.75 -22.13
CA VAL A 211 -2.63 2.06 -23.54
C VAL A 211 -2.64 3.58 -23.68
N ALA A 212 -1.71 4.10 -24.46
CA ALA A 212 -1.59 5.52 -24.77
C ALA A 212 -2.19 5.82 -26.15
N VAL A 213 -3.02 6.84 -26.23
CA VAL A 213 -3.58 7.38 -27.47
C VAL A 213 -3.24 8.86 -27.51
N TYR A 214 -2.85 9.36 -28.68
CA TYR A 214 -2.63 10.79 -28.91
C TYR A 214 -3.47 11.29 -30.07
N ASP A 215 -4.25 12.31 -29.81
CA ASP A 215 -5.02 13.03 -30.81
C ASP A 215 -4.26 14.32 -31.23
N ALA A 216 -3.80 14.37 -32.45
CA ALA A 216 -3.03 15.49 -32.97
C ALA A 216 -3.88 16.74 -33.24
N ASP A 217 -5.18 16.60 -33.50
CA ASP A 217 -6.09 17.70 -33.81
C ASP A 217 -6.37 18.53 -32.55
N THR A 218 -6.49 17.87 -31.41
CA THR A 218 -6.78 18.50 -30.09
C THR A 218 -5.55 18.64 -29.20
N ASP A 219 -4.41 18.08 -29.58
CA ASP A 219 -3.17 17.97 -28.78
C ASP A 219 -3.45 17.32 -27.40
N LEU A 220 -4.27 16.27 -27.40
CA LEU A 220 -4.72 15.57 -26.19
C LEU A 220 -4.18 14.14 -26.14
N PHE A 221 -3.61 13.78 -24.98
CA PHE A 221 -3.26 12.42 -24.65
C PHE A 221 -4.38 11.76 -23.86
N THR A 222 -4.80 10.57 -24.29
CA THR A 222 -5.65 9.67 -23.49
C THR A 222 -4.84 8.47 -23.06
N PHE A 223 -4.78 8.22 -21.74
CA PHE A 223 -4.02 7.10 -21.19
C PHE A 223 -4.93 6.17 -20.37
N HIS A 224 -5.14 4.96 -20.88
CA HIS A 224 -5.80 3.90 -20.13
C HIS A 224 -4.78 3.21 -19.24
N ALA A 225 -4.98 3.24 -17.93
CA ALA A 225 -3.97 2.83 -16.96
C ALA A 225 -4.53 1.82 -15.94
N SER A 226 -3.79 0.74 -15.73
CA SER A 226 -3.93 -0.07 -14.52
C SER A 226 -3.26 0.69 -13.37
N SER A 227 -4.02 1.51 -12.64
CA SER A 227 -3.49 2.49 -11.69
C SER A 227 -4.32 2.59 -10.41
N GLN A 228 -3.66 2.96 -9.31
CA GLN A 228 -4.28 3.28 -8.02
C GLN A 228 -4.51 4.79 -7.83
N SER A 229 -3.87 5.64 -8.62
CA SER A 229 -3.86 7.09 -8.41
C SER A 229 -3.72 7.85 -9.73
N LEU A 230 -4.83 7.97 -10.45
CA LEU A 230 -4.83 8.53 -11.81
C LEU A 230 -4.36 9.99 -11.85
N HIS A 231 -4.91 10.85 -10.99
CA HIS A 231 -4.57 12.28 -10.98
C HIS A 231 -3.10 12.52 -10.65
N ASN A 232 -2.59 11.89 -9.58
CA ASN A 232 -1.20 12.07 -9.17
C ASN A 232 -0.22 11.52 -10.21
N ASN A 233 -0.54 10.35 -10.81
CA ASN A 233 0.30 9.76 -11.84
C ASN A 233 0.27 10.58 -13.12
N ARG A 234 -0.90 11.08 -13.56
CA ARG A 234 -1.03 12.01 -14.67
C ARG A 234 -0.15 13.24 -14.47
N ASP A 235 -0.27 13.89 -13.30
CA ASP A 235 0.44 15.15 -13.04
C ASP A 235 1.96 14.93 -12.97
N HIS A 236 2.41 13.81 -12.40
CA HIS A 236 3.83 13.44 -12.35
C HIS A 236 4.40 13.16 -13.76
N ILE A 237 3.69 12.36 -14.56
CA ILE A 237 4.12 12.03 -15.92
C ILE A 237 4.01 13.24 -16.86
N ALA A 238 2.98 14.07 -16.73
CA ALA A 238 2.86 15.32 -17.49
C ALA A 238 4.07 16.25 -17.25
N LYS A 239 4.53 16.36 -15.98
CA LYS A 239 5.75 17.12 -15.65
C LYS A 239 6.98 16.55 -16.35
N THR A 240 7.15 15.22 -16.35
CA THR A 240 8.27 14.53 -17.01
C THR A 240 8.25 14.76 -18.54
N LEU A 241 7.07 14.70 -19.15
CA LEU A 241 6.88 14.94 -20.58
C LEU A 241 6.88 16.43 -20.94
N LYS A 242 6.94 17.33 -19.96
CA LYS A 242 6.86 18.79 -20.12
C LYS A 242 5.59 19.25 -20.85
N ILE A 243 4.46 18.59 -20.57
CA ILE A 243 3.13 18.96 -21.07
C ILE A 243 2.26 19.49 -19.93
N ARG A 244 1.20 20.24 -20.29
CA ARG A 244 0.21 20.67 -19.29
C ARG A 244 -0.64 19.49 -18.85
N ARG A 245 -1.01 19.41 -17.56
CA ARG A 245 -1.90 18.36 -17.05
C ARG A 245 -3.24 18.28 -17.79
N THR A 246 -3.71 19.40 -18.34
CA THR A 246 -4.95 19.49 -19.15
C THR A 246 -4.81 18.93 -20.56
N GLN A 247 -3.62 18.58 -20.99
CA GLN A 247 -3.35 17.86 -22.23
C GLN A 247 -3.34 16.34 -22.04
N ALA A 248 -3.62 15.84 -20.84
CA ALA A 248 -3.60 14.41 -20.51
C ALA A 248 -4.83 14.02 -19.73
N ARG A 249 -5.67 13.16 -20.31
CA ARG A 249 -6.78 12.46 -19.66
C ARG A 249 -6.36 11.04 -19.30
N TRP A 250 -6.55 10.67 -18.04
CA TRP A 250 -6.25 9.32 -17.58
C TRP A 250 -7.52 8.58 -17.21
N LEU A 251 -7.63 7.34 -17.67
CA LEU A 251 -8.77 6.45 -17.50
C LEU A 251 -8.32 5.15 -16.85
N ALA A 252 -9.07 4.64 -15.89
CA ALA A 252 -8.88 3.28 -15.39
C ALA A 252 -10.06 2.41 -15.82
N PRO A 253 -9.83 1.34 -16.62
CA PRO A 253 -10.77 0.26 -16.75
C PRO A 253 -10.89 -0.54 -15.44
N ASP A 254 -11.43 -1.74 -15.46
CA ASP A 254 -11.30 -2.65 -14.31
C ASP A 254 -9.82 -2.89 -13.98
N VAL A 255 -9.47 -2.88 -12.71
CA VAL A 255 -8.08 -3.03 -12.25
C VAL A 255 -7.96 -4.26 -11.36
N GLY A 256 -7.10 -5.19 -11.75
CA GLY A 256 -6.87 -6.48 -11.11
C GLY A 256 -5.92 -6.44 -9.91
N GLY A 257 -6.16 -5.49 -8.98
CA GLY A 257 -5.36 -5.28 -7.78
C GLY A 257 -4.17 -4.35 -7.98
N GLY A 258 -3.59 -3.90 -6.89
CA GLY A 258 -2.42 -3.01 -6.93
C GLY A 258 -1.57 -3.08 -5.66
N PHE A 259 -2.18 -3.10 -4.47
CA PHE A 259 -1.57 -3.26 -3.15
C PHE A 259 -0.43 -2.28 -2.83
N GLY A 260 -0.24 -1.25 -3.66
CA GLY A 260 0.83 -0.25 -3.59
C GLY A 260 1.65 -0.13 -4.87
N SER A 261 1.90 -1.21 -5.63
CA SER A 261 2.75 -1.18 -6.83
C SER A 261 2.22 -0.27 -7.94
N LYS A 262 0.91 -0.04 -8.03
CA LYS A 262 0.28 0.80 -9.06
C LYS A 262 -0.04 2.23 -8.58
N ASN A 263 0.53 2.65 -7.45
CA ASN A 263 0.16 3.93 -6.82
C ASN A 263 0.93 5.14 -7.37
N PHE A 264 2.13 4.94 -7.90
CA PHE A 264 2.99 6.00 -8.40
C PHE A 264 3.34 5.82 -9.87
N GLY A 265 3.84 6.91 -10.48
CA GLY A 265 4.28 6.90 -11.87
C GLY A 265 5.53 6.05 -12.10
N TYR A 266 5.56 5.38 -13.24
CA TYR A 266 6.67 4.57 -13.74
C TYR A 266 7.17 5.10 -15.07
N GLN A 267 8.39 4.72 -15.43
CA GLN A 267 9.05 5.08 -16.69
C GLN A 267 8.20 4.70 -17.91
N GLU A 268 7.61 3.50 -17.91
CA GLU A 268 6.83 2.99 -19.02
C GLU A 268 5.60 3.84 -19.34
N GLN A 269 4.97 4.47 -18.36
CA GLN A 269 3.82 5.34 -18.59
C GLN A 269 4.19 6.58 -19.42
N GLY A 270 5.33 7.20 -19.09
CA GLY A 270 5.87 8.32 -19.88
C GLY A 270 6.29 7.89 -21.27
N LEU A 271 6.94 6.72 -21.38
CA LEU A 271 7.39 6.16 -22.66
C LEU A 271 6.23 5.84 -23.61
N LEU A 272 5.13 5.27 -23.10
CA LEU A 272 3.96 4.96 -23.91
C LEU A 272 3.31 6.24 -24.46
N LEU A 273 3.11 7.26 -23.63
CA LEU A 273 2.53 8.54 -24.06
C LEU A 273 3.41 9.24 -25.08
N TRP A 274 4.72 9.32 -24.82
CA TRP A 274 5.68 9.88 -25.77
C TRP A 274 5.71 9.15 -27.09
N ALA A 275 5.72 7.79 -27.05
CA ALA A 275 5.75 6.97 -28.25
C ALA A 275 4.47 7.12 -29.08
N ALA A 276 3.28 7.16 -28.45
CA ALA A 276 2.01 7.34 -29.14
C ALA A 276 1.98 8.66 -29.93
N ARG A 277 2.48 9.77 -29.36
CA ARG A 277 2.65 11.04 -30.10
C ARG A 277 3.66 10.93 -31.23
N LYS A 278 4.80 10.27 -30.98
CA LYS A 278 5.90 10.16 -31.95
C LYS A 278 5.51 9.38 -33.21
N ILE A 279 4.70 8.33 -33.08
CA ILE A 279 4.29 7.48 -34.22
C ILE A 279 2.88 7.77 -34.72
N GLY A 280 2.08 8.60 -34.03
CA GLY A 280 0.69 8.94 -34.38
C GLY A 280 -0.29 7.76 -34.32
N ARG A 281 -0.01 6.72 -33.51
CA ARG A 281 -0.83 5.50 -33.37
C ARG A 281 -0.97 5.13 -31.90
N PRO A 282 -2.06 4.42 -31.49
CA PRO A 282 -2.20 3.89 -30.15
C PRO A 282 -1.06 2.92 -29.80
N VAL A 283 -0.51 3.02 -28.59
CA VAL A 283 0.58 2.16 -28.10
C VAL A 283 0.16 1.46 -26.81
N LYS A 284 0.22 0.12 -26.82
CA LYS A 284 -0.11 -0.75 -25.67
C LYS A 284 1.13 -1.46 -25.16
N TRP A 285 1.26 -1.52 -23.84
CA TRP A 285 2.19 -2.39 -23.13
C TRP A 285 1.51 -3.01 -21.92
N ILE A 286 1.71 -4.30 -21.75
CA ILE A 286 1.34 -5.04 -20.52
C ILE A 286 2.57 -5.83 -20.10
N ALA A 287 3.02 -5.60 -18.86
CA ALA A 287 4.17 -6.29 -18.31
C ALA A 287 3.95 -7.82 -18.30
N THR A 288 4.98 -8.56 -18.62
CA THR A 288 5.03 -9.98 -18.33
C THR A 288 5.20 -10.22 -16.82
N ARG A 289 4.89 -11.40 -16.33
CA ARG A 289 5.13 -11.73 -14.91
C ARG A 289 6.61 -11.62 -14.54
N SER A 290 7.52 -11.98 -15.41
CA SER A 290 8.96 -11.81 -15.20
C SER A 290 9.37 -10.33 -15.09
N GLU A 291 8.77 -9.44 -15.90
CA GLU A 291 9.02 -8.01 -15.77
C GLU A 291 8.52 -7.46 -14.42
N VAL A 292 7.42 -7.97 -13.86
CA VAL A 292 6.94 -7.58 -12.52
C VAL A 292 8.03 -7.85 -11.46
N PHE A 293 8.69 -9.00 -11.50
CA PHE A 293 9.79 -9.31 -10.58
C PHE A 293 10.97 -8.36 -10.71
N LEU A 294 11.28 -7.93 -11.92
CA LEU A 294 12.47 -7.13 -12.23
C LEU A 294 12.23 -5.62 -12.11
N SER A 295 11.02 -5.12 -12.42
CA SER A 295 10.77 -3.70 -12.64
C SER A 295 9.67 -3.07 -11.79
N ASP A 296 8.78 -3.85 -11.15
CA ASP A 296 7.85 -3.27 -10.19
C ASP A 296 8.60 -2.83 -8.94
N HIS A 297 8.24 -1.68 -8.39
CA HIS A 297 8.83 -1.22 -7.15
C HIS A 297 8.70 -2.29 -6.08
N GLN A 298 9.83 -2.71 -5.54
CA GLN A 298 9.91 -3.62 -4.41
C GLN A 298 9.64 -2.86 -3.11
N VAL A 299 9.56 -3.54 -1.97
CA VAL A 299 9.12 -2.90 -0.73
C VAL A 299 9.85 -3.45 0.49
N ARG A 300 9.74 -2.73 1.61
CA ARG A 300 10.45 -3.01 2.86
C ARG A 300 11.95 -2.75 2.72
N ASP A 301 12.80 -3.75 3.01
CA ASP A 301 14.27 -3.67 3.04
C ASP A 301 14.79 -2.63 4.04
N HIS A 302 14.42 -2.85 5.28
CA HIS A 302 14.64 -1.94 6.38
C HIS A 302 15.31 -2.65 7.55
N ARG A 303 16.60 -2.39 7.78
CA ARG A 303 17.35 -2.91 8.92
C ARG A 303 17.26 -1.93 10.08
N ALA A 304 16.89 -2.43 11.24
CA ALA A 304 16.73 -1.62 12.44
C ALA A 304 17.46 -2.21 13.64
N LYS A 305 18.10 -1.32 14.39
CA LYS A 305 18.54 -1.56 15.76
C LYS A 305 17.64 -0.74 16.68
N ALA A 306 16.99 -1.41 17.63
CA ALA A 306 16.05 -0.74 18.53
C ALA A 306 16.35 -1.10 19.99
N ARG A 307 16.20 -0.12 20.89
CA ARG A 307 16.38 -0.27 22.33
C ARG A 307 15.13 0.21 23.08
N LEU A 308 14.69 -0.60 24.04
CA LEU A 308 13.58 -0.27 24.94
C LEU A 308 14.09 -0.27 26.37
N GLY A 309 13.90 0.85 27.08
CA GLY A 309 14.18 0.99 28.50
C GLY A 309 12.95 0.76 29.36
N LEU A 310 13.10 0.02 30.44
CA LEU A 310 12.04 -0.26 31.41
C LEU A 310 12.49 0.06 32.84
N ASP A 311 11.53 0.45 33.68
CA ASP A 311 11.73 0.50 35.13
C ASP A 311 11.56 -0.88 35.78
N GLY A 312 11.81 -1.02 37.10
CA GLY A 312 11.69 -2.27 37.85
C GLY A 312 10.28 -2.85 37.94
N ARG A 313 9.26 -2.10 37.54
CA ARG A 313 7.86 -2.59 37.45
C ARG A 313 7.48 -3.01 36.05
N GLY A 314 8.41 -2.89 35.09
CA GLY A 314 8.16 -3.21 33.69
C GLY A 314 7.43 -2.09 32.91
N GLN A 315 7.42 -0.84 33.44
CA GLN A 315 6.89 0.29 32.67
C GLN A 315 7.91 0.74 31.63
N PHE A 316 7.47 1.00 30.40
CA PHE A 316 8.31 1.53 29.34
C PHE A 316 8.64 2.99 29.60
N ILE A 317 9.92 3.34 29.59
CA ILE A 317 10.39 4.69 29.87
C ILE A 317 11.06 5.38 28.70
N ALA A 318 11.64 4.61 27.79
CA ALA A 318 12.30 5.16 26.61
C ALA A 318 12.36 4.15 25.45
N LEU A 319 12.23 4.67 24.22
CA LEU A 319 12.41 3.92 22.98
C LEU A 319 13.42 4.65 22.09
N GLU A 320 14.44 3.93 21.64
CA GLU A 320 15.37 4.38 20.61
C GLU A 320 15.32 3.45 19.42
N ILE A 321 15.28 4.03 18.21
CA ILE A 321 15.34 3.27 16.97
C ILE A 321 16.37 3.91 16.03
N ASP A 322 17.36 3.16 15.59
CA ASP A 322 18.33 3.54 14.54
C ASP A 322 18.15 2.57 13.37
N SER A 323 17.85 3.09 12.20
CA SER A 323 17.50 2.30 11.03
C SER A 323 18.28 2.69 9.80
N VAL A 324 18.51 1.72 8.92
CA VAL A 324 18.94 1.93 7.54
C VAL A 324 17.89 1.37 6.59
N ALA A 325 17.37 2.23 5.72
CA ALA A 325 16.42 1.89 4.67
C ALA A 325 17.12 1.84 3.31
N ASN A 326 17.04 0.71 2.64
CA ASN A 326 17.55 0.54 1.27
C ASN A 326 16.49 1.00 0.27
N LEU A 327 16.76 2.03 -0.52
CA LEU A 327 15.81 2.59 -1.49
C LEU A 327 15.96 2.02 -2.91
N GLY A 328 16.96 1.16 -3.15
CA GLY A 328 17.30 0.69 -4.49
C GLY A 328 18.06 1.74 -5.30
N ALA A 329 18.03 1.62 -6.63
CA ALA A 329 18.85 2.44 -7.52
C ALA A 329 18.36 3.90 -7.66
N TYR A 330 17.09 4.15 -7.37
CA TYR A 330 16.43 5.44 -7.46
C TYR A 330 15.40 5.61 -6.33
N ILE A 331 15.10 6.85 -5.98
CA ILE A 331 14.03 7.15 -5.03
C ILE A 331 12.69 7.13 -5.74
N ALA A 332 12.00 6.01 -5.69
CA ALA A 332 10.73 5.82 -6.35
C ALA A 332 9.56 6.39 -5.54
N GLY A 333 8.59 6.97 -6.21
CA GLY A 333 7.30 7.37 -5.66
C GLY A 333 7.41 8.15 -4.34
N SER A 334 6.78 7.63 -3.28
CA SER A 334 6.79 8.21 -1.93
C SER A 334 7.81 7.55 -0.99
N ALA A 335 8.78 6.79 -1.48
CA ALA A 335 9.71 6.03 -0.65
C ALA A 335 10.33 6.86 0.49
N ALA A 336 10.79 8.07 0.20
CA ALA A 336 11.34 8.97 1.22
C ALA A 336 10.34 9.29 2.35
N GLY A 337 9.06 9.50 2.02
CA GLY A 337 7.99 9.75 3.00
C GLY A 337 7.60 8.49 3.79
N VAL A 338 7.73 7.31 3.20
CA VAL A 338 7.50 6.03 3.90
C VAL A 338 8.52 5.85 5.01
N GLN A 339 9.80 6.05 4.69
CA GLN A 339 10.91 5.83 5.62
C GLN A 339 10.97 6.87 6.74
N THR A 340 10.31 8.01 6.58
CA THR A 340 10.28 9.08 7.58
C THR A 340 8.91 9.22 8.23
N ASN A 341 7.99 9.92 7.54
CA ASN A 341 6.71 10.32 8.11
C ASN A 341 5.77 9.15 8.45
N GLN A 342 5.75 8.07 7.66
CA GLN A 342 4.86 6.94 7.96
C GLN A 342 5.47 6.02 9.01
N TYR A 343 6.75 5.67 8.86
CA TYR A 343 7.48 4.83 9.80
C TYR A 343 7.58 5.46 11.21
N ALA A 344 7.79 6.76 11.28
CA ALA A 344 7.93 7.48 12.54
C ALA A 344 6.62 8.11 13.06
N HIS A 345 5.48 7.85 12.43
CA HIS A 345 4.23 8.47 12.85
C HIS A 345 3.76 7.97 14.22
N LEU A 346 3.89 6.68 14.48
CA LEU A 346 3.46 6.01 15.71
C LEU A 346 4.49 4.97 16.17
N PRO A 347 5.73 5.39 16.52
CA PRO A 347 6.81 4.44 16.82
C PRO A 347 6.58 3.59 18.07
N GLY A 348 5.89 4.10 19.07
CA GLY A 348 5.45 3.34 20.25
C GLY A 348 4.22 2.47 20.01
N THR A 349 3.63 2.53 18.80
CA THR A 349 2.38 1.86 18.44
C THR A 349 1.25 2.16 19.43
N VAL A 350 0.73 1.15 20.12
CA VAL A 350 -0.36 1.25 21.13
C VAL A 350 0.15 1.44 22.56
N TYR A 351 1.47 1.56 22.74
CA TYR A 351 2.09 1.65 24.07
C TYR A 351 2.45 3.07 24.44
N ASP A 352 2.24 3.40 25.73
CA ASP A 352 2.62 4.69 26.32
C ASP A 352 4.11 4.68 26.66
N ILE A 353 4.90 5.40 25.86
CA ILE A 353 6.34 5.51 26.00
C ILE A 353 6.69 6.99 26.10
N PRO A 354 7.14 7.49 27.27
CA PRO A 354 7.30 8.92 27.50
C PRO A 354 8.46 9.57 26.74
N LYS A 355 9.47 8.81 26.35
CA LYS A 355 10.65 9.30 25.62
C LYS A 355 10.92 8.45 24.39
N ILE A 356 10.91 9.08 23.21
CA ILE A 356 11.14 8.40 21.94
C ILE A 356 12.17 9.19 21.13
N ALA A 357 13.13 8.48 20.55
CA ALA A 357 14.05 9.01 19.55
C ALA A 357 14.22 8.03 18.39
N MET A 358 14.24 8.57 17.18
CA MET A 358 14.41 7.80 15.96
C MET A 358 15.45 8.44 15.07
N ARG A 359 16.25 7.60 14.39
CA ARG A 359 17.12 7.97 13.28
C ARG A 359 16.90 7.04 12.12
N VAL A 360 16.77 7.58 10.91
CA VAL A 360 16.67 6.81 9.68
C VAL A 360 17.68 7.34 8.68
N ARG A 361 18.58 6.47 8.25
CA ARG A 361 19.48 6.72 7.12
C ARG A 361 18.97 5.96 5.91
N SER A 362 18.79 6.65 4.80
CA SER A 362 18.33 6.01 3.56
C SER A 362 19.44 5.95 2.54
N ALA A 363 19.70 4.74 2.03
CA ALA A 363 20.78 4.45 1.12
C ALA A 363 20.28 4.07 -0.28
N LEU A 364 21.01 4.48 -1.33
CA LEU A 364 20.88 3.88 -2.66
C LEU A 364 21.69 2.57 -2.72
N SER A 365 21.20 1.64 -3.57
CA SER A 365 21.88 0.39 -3.91
C SER A 365 21.58 -0.01 -5.34
N ASN A 366 22.32 -0.96 -5.91
CA ASN A 366 22.10 -1.46 -7.27
C ASN A 366 21.02 -2.53 -7.32
N THR A 367 19.85 -2.22 -6.76
CA THR A 367 18.66 -3.08 -6.77
C THR A 367 17.46 -2.33 -7.33
N THR A 368 16.39 -3.05 -7.68
CA THR A 368 15.13 -2.44 -8.11
C THR A 368 14.65 -1.40 -7.08
N PRO A 369 14.17 -0.22 -7.51
CA PRO A 369 13.71 0.82 -6.59
C PRO A 369 12.65 0.33 -5.60
N VAL A 370 12.71 0.85 -4.37
CA VAL A 370 11.75 0.53 -3.29
C VAL A 370 10.60 1.54 -3.30
N GLY A 371 9.38 1.03 -3.29
CA GLY A 371 8.14 1.81 -3.24
C GLY A 371 7.31 1.50 -2.00
N VAL A 372 6.03 1.20 -2.20
CA VAL A 372 5.05 0.96 -1.14
C VAL A 372 4.29 -0.36 -1.34
N MET A 373 4.04 -1.06 -0.23
CA MET A 373 3.11 -2.17 -0.15
C MET A 373 2.24 -1.99 1.09
N ARG A 374 1.03 -2.47 1.02
CA ARG A 374 -0.01 -2.55 2.06
C ARG A 374 0.54 -2.47 3.48
N GLY A 375 0.29 -1.33 4.17
CA GLY A 375 0.84 -1.03 5.49
C GLY A 375 2.28 -0.49 5.54
N PRO A 376 2.73 0.33 4.55
CA PRO A 376 4.13 0.77 4.47
C PRO A 376 4.53 1.59 5.71
N GLY A 377 5.70 1.28 6.27
CA GLY A 377 6.23 1.90 7.49
C GLY A 377 5.59 1.37 8.78
N PHE A 378 4.29 1.06 8.78
CA PHE A 378 3.59 0.58 9.98
C PHE A 378 3.84 -0.90 10.27
N ALA A 379 3.90 -1.76 9.25
CA ALA A 379 4.21 -3.18 9.43
C ALA A 379 5.61 -3.37 10.01
N GLU A 380 6.58 -2.60 9.52
CA GLU A 380 7.96 -2.59 10.00
C GLU A 380 8.03 -2.12 11.46
N MET A 381 7.29 -1.06 11.79
CA MET A 381 7.27 -0.51 13.15
C MET A 381 6.62 -1.46 14.16
N VAL A 382 5.48 -2.06 13.80
CA VAL A 382 4.81 -3.05 14.67
C VAL A 382 5.70 -4.26 14.89
N ASN A 383 6.41 -4.75 13.86
CA ASN A 383 7.36 -5.85 14.02
C ASN A 383 8.49 -5.51 14.99
N ILE A 384 9.05 -4.30 14.92
CA ILE A 384 10.09 -3.83 15.87
C ILE A 384 9.53 -3.80 17.29
N MET A 385 8.39 -3.14 17.48
CA MET A 385 7.81 -2.95 18.81
C MET A 385 7.41 -4.26 19.46
N GLU A 386 6.70 -5.12 18.77
CA GLU A 386 6.20 -6.37 19.35
C GLU A 386 7.34 -7.35 19.66
N ARG A 387 8.42 -7.35 18.86
CA ARG A 387 9.64 -8.13 19.18
C ARG A 387 10.40 -7.56 20.37
N LEU A 388 10.46 -6.22 20.53
CA LEU A 388 11.02 -5.59 21.73
C LEU A 388 10.23 -5.97 22.98
N VAL A 389 8.90 -5.96 22.92
CA VAL A 389 8.04 -6.30 24.05
C VAL A 389 8.20 -7.77 24.48
N ASP A 390 8.21 -8.72 23.53
CA ASP A 390 8.44 -10.14 23.88
C ASP A 390 9.85 -10.36 24.43
N LYS A 391 10.88 -9.70 23.86
CA LYS A 391 12.23 -9.76 24.40
C LYS A 391 12.36 -9.12 25.80
N ALA A 392 11.61 -8.04 26.05
CA ALA A 392 11.55 -7.41 27.36
C ALA A 392 10.90 -8.32 28.40
N ALA A 393 9.87 -9.07 28.03
CA ALA A 393 9.27 -10.07 28.89
C ALA A 393 10.28 -11.16 29.30
N ASP A 394 11.11 -11.64 28.35
CA ASP A 394 12.16 -12.59 28.62
C ASP A 394 13.23 -12.07 29.60
N VAL A 395 13.63 -10.80 29.44
CA VAL A 395 14.68 -10.18 30.28
C VAL A 395 14.16 -9.86 31.70
N THR A 396 12.93 -9.39 31.81
CA THR A 396 12.34 -9.00 33.09
C THR A 396 11.72 -10.16 33.87
N GLY A 397 11.43 -11.28 33.20
CA GLY A 397 10.65 -12.39 33.77
C GLY A 397 9.16 -12.10 33.97
N ILE A 398 8.70 -10.93 33.51
CA ILE A 398 7.26 -10.58 33.55
C ILE A 398 6.57 -11.31 32.39
N ASP A 399 5.39 -11.91 32.67
CA ASP A 399 4.58 -12.53 31.63
C ASP A 399 4.35 -11.55 30.46
N ARG A 400 4.52 -12.03 29.22
CA ARG A 400 4.48 -11.18 28.02
C ARG A 400 3.12 -10.50 27.79
N PHE A 401 2.04 -11.11 28.23
CA PHE A 401 0.70 -10.54 28.14
C PHE A 401 0.50 -9.50 29.23
N GLU A 402 0.99 -9.76 30.43
CA GLU A 402 0.96 -8.81 31.55
C GLU A 402 1.84 -7.57 31.24
N LEU A 403 3.00 -7.76 30.62
CA LEU A 403 3.86 -6.64 30.24
C LEU A 403 3.16 -5.70 29.23
N ARG A 404 2.39 -6.23 28.29
CA ARG A 404 1.56 -5.42 27.37
C ARG A 404 0.48 -4.65 28.13
N ARG A 405 -0.25 -5.31 29.06
CA ARG A 405 -1.31 -4.67 29.86
C ARG A 405 -0.79 -3.47 30.64
N ARG A 406 0.41 -3.54 31.19
CA ARG A 406 1.02 -2.45 31.98
C ARG A 406 1.32 -1.22 31.14
N ASN A 407 1.50 -1.38 29.84
CA ASN A 407 2.07 -0.34 28.99
C ASN A 407 1.13 0.20 27.90
N PHE A 408 -0.11 -0.28 27.80
CA PHE A 408 -1.07 0.30 26.86
C PHE A 408 -1.44 1.74 27.21
N PHE A 409 -1.72 2.55 26.17
CA PHE A 409 -2.60 3.68 26.37
C PHE A 409 -3.98 3.17 26.78
N ASN A 410 -4.44 3.56 27.98
CA ASN A 410 -5.70 3.04 28.53
C ASN A 410 -6.93 3.77 28.02
N GLU A 411 -6.77 5.01 27.56
CA GLU A 411 -7.86 5.88 27.15
C GLU A 411 -7.55 6.58 25.81
N THR A 412 -8.62 6.88 25.07
CA THR A 412 -8.60 7.77 23.90
C THR A 412 -9.58 8.93 24.10
N PRO A 413 -9.31 10.15 23.59
CA PRO A 413 -8.16 10.47 22.72
C PRO A 413 -6.83 10.44 23.46
N MET A 414 -5.81 9.85 22.82
CA MET A 414 -4.45 9.82 23.35
C MET A 414 -3.49 10.71 22.55
N ARG A 415 -2.32 11.02 23.13
CA ARG A 415 -1.22 11.68 22.45
C ARG A 415 0.09 10.96 22.77
N ASN A 416 0.84 10.53 21.76
CA ASN A 416 2.15 9.92 21.99
C ASN A 416 3.23 10.98 22.26
N ALA A 417 4.44 10.52 22.63
CA ALA A 417 5.58 11.40 22.94
C ALA A 417 6.02 12.30 21.76
N LEU A 418 5.70 11.93 20.52
CA LEU A 418 6.00 12.73 19.32
C LEU A 418 4.87 13.70 18.94
N GLY A 419 3.81 13.78 19.76
CA GLY A 419 2.71 14.71 19.57
C GLY A 419 1.57 14.21 18.68
N THR A 420 1.65 13.01 18.12
CA THR A 420 0.57 12.40 17.32
C THR A 420 -0.66 12.17 18.21
N ARG A 421 -1.81 12.69 17.77
CA ARG A 421 -3.09 12.53 18.48
C ARG A 421 -3.91 11.44 17.78
N VAL A 422 -4.34 10.45 18.55
CA VAL A 422 -5.29 9.41 18.14
C VAL A 422 -6.63 9.69 18.78
N ASP A 423 -7.67 9.73 17.98
CA ASP A 423 -9.01 10.16 18.40
C ASP A 423 -9.81 9.09 19.14
N SER A 424 -9.67 7.83 18.72
CA SER A 424 -10.50 6.72 19.19
C SER A 424 -9.80 5.38 19.07
N GLY A 425 -10.09 4.46 19.99
CA GLY A 425 -9.59 3.09 20.07
C GLY A 425 -9.72 2.54 21.49
N ASN A 426 -9.73 1.22 21.64
CA ASN A 426 -9.67 0.55 22.94
C ASN A 426 -8.69 -0.61 22.82
N PHE A 427 -7.40 -0.32 22.99
CA PHE A 427 -6.31 -1.29 22.79
C PHE A 427 -6.35 -2.46 23.79
N PRO A 428 -6.57 -2.21 25.11
CA PRO A 428 -6.72 -3.30 26.07
C PRO A 428 -7.87 -4.24 25.72
N LYS A 429 -9.04 -3.71 25.31
CA LYS A 429 -10.20 -4.53 24.96
C LYS A 429 -9.94 -5.44 23.77
N ALA A 430 -9.35 -4.91 22.70
CA ALA A 430 -9.00 -5.70 21.52
C ALA A 430 -7.98 -6.81 21.84
N PHE A 431 -7.02 -6.50 22.70
CA PHE A 431 -6.02 -7.45 23.18
C PHE A 431 -6.63 -8.58 24.00
N GLU A 432 -7.49 -8.27 24.99
CA GLU A 432 -8.16 -9.30 25.78
C GLU A 432 -9.09 -10.18 24.92
N GLN A 433 -9.80 -9.59 23.96
CA GLN A 433 -10.63 -10.33 23.04
C GLN A 433 -9.82 -11.35 22.23
N VAL A 434 -8.68 -10.96 21.68
CA VAL A 434 -7.79 -11.87 20.94
C VAL A 434 -7.24 -12.98 21.81
N LEU A 435 -6.83 -12.69 23.06
CA LEU A 435 -6.34 -13.70 23.99
C LEU A 435 -7.42 -14.74 24.33
N GLN A 436 -8.65 -14.27 24.51
CA GLN A 436 -9.80 -15.16 24.77
C GLN A 436 -10.11 -16.02 23.54
N GLU A 437 -10.21 -15.44 22.36
CA GLU A 437 -10.61 -16.15 21.14
C GLU A 437 -9.55 -17.13 20.62
N VAL A 438 -8.25 -16.86 20.86
CA VAL A 438 -7.18 -17.82 20.57
C VAL A 438 -7.04 -18.89 21.65
N ASP A 439 -7.74 -18.75 22.77
CA ASP A 439 -7.62 -19.59 23.96
C ASP A 439 -6.16 -19.62 24.47
N ALA A 440 -5.65 -18.46 24.81
CA ALA A 440 -4.27 -18.31 25.28
C ALA A 440 -3.98 -19.10 26.58
N GLU A 441 -4.98 -19.24 27.46
CA GLU A 441 -4.88 -20.04 28.70
C GLU A 441 -4.73 -21.53 28.40
N GLY A 442 -5.43 -22.05 27.39
CA GLY A 442 -5.32 -23.45 26.97
C GLY A 442 -4.07 -23.77 26.13
N PHE A 443 -3.35 -22.76 25.67
CA PHE A 443 -2.20 -22.93 24.78
C PHE A 443 -1.07 -23.80 25.37
N PRO A 444 -0.64 -23.69 26.64
CA PRO A 444 0.38 -24.57 27.21
C PRO A 444 0.03 -26.06 27.09
N SER A 445 -1.24 -26.40 27.25
CA SER A 445 -1.73 -27.77 27.09
C SER A 445 -1.68 -28.25 25.65
N ARG A 446 -1.98 -27.38 24.69
CA ARG A 446 -1.85 -27.67 23.26
C ARG A 446 -0.40 -27.87 22.84
N ARG A 447 0.52 -27.02 23.35
CA ARG A 447 1.96 -27.13 23.12
C ARG A 447 2.53 -28.48 23.59
N ILE A 448 2.18 -28.90 24.79
CA ILE A 448 2.65 -30.21 25.37
C ILE A 448 2.16 -31.38 24.55
N LYS A 449 0.95 -31.32 24.00
CA LYS A 449 0.33 -32.43 23.22
C LYS A 449 0.81 -32.48 21.77
N SER A 450 1.41 -31.43 21.25
CA SER A 450 1.93 -31.42 19.89
C SER A 450 3.21 -32.24 19.78
N SER A 451 3.35 -33.01 18.70
CA SER A 451 4.59 -33.68 18.32
C SER A 451 5.60 -32.75 17.64
N LEU A 452 5.16 -31.56 17.22
CA LEU A 452 5.95 -30.51 16.59
C LEU A 452 6.22 -29.39 17.58
N LEU A 453 7.15 -28.50 17.24
CA LEU A 453 7.41 -27.31 18.04
C LEU A 453 6.28 -26.31 17.82
N ARG A 454 5.48 -26.06 18.86
CA ARG A 454 4.29 -25.23 18.76
C ARG A 454 4.50 -23.88 19.45
N GLY A 455 4.11 -22.80 18.78
CA GLY A 455 4.27 -21.44 19.28
C GLY A 455 3.04 -20.56 19.08
N LEU A 456 2.85 -19.60 20.01
CA LEU A 456 1.80 -18.59 19.99
C LEU A 456 2.44 -17.21 19.93
N GLY A 457 2.06 -16.37 18.99
CA GLY A 457 2.46 -14.98 18.87
C GLY A 457 1.27 -14.05 18.90
N VAL A 458 1.43 -12.89 19.52
CA VAL A 458 0.39 -11.84 19.56
C VAL A 458 1.03 -10.52 19.19
N ALA A 459 0.37 -9.75 18.31
CA ALA A 459 0.81 -8.41 17.90
C ALA A 459 -0.34 -7.41 18.03
N CYS A 460 -0.07 -6.27 18.66
CA CYS A 460 -0.98 -5.13 18.74
C CYS A 460 -0.57 -4.07 17.73
N HIS A 461 -1.53 -3.49 17.04
CA HIS A 461 -1.24 -2.54 15.98
C HIS A 461 -2.12 -1.31 16.00
N ILE A 462 -1.61 -0.26 15.40
CA ILE A 462 -2.33 0.97 15.07
C ILE A 462 -1.76 1.55 13.79
N LYS A 463 -2.61 2.16 12.99
CA LYS A 463 -2.23 2.76 11.72
C LYS A 463 -2.93 4.10 11.51
N ALA A 464 -2.26 5.06 10.88
CA ALA A 464 -2.89 6.29 10.41
C ALA A 464 -3.46 6.13 8.99
N ASN A 465 -4.71 6.54 8.77
CA ASN A 465 -5.28 6.67 7.43
C ASN A 465 -4.80 7.98 6.79
N GLY A 466 -3.71 7.92 6.03
CA GLY A 466 -3.03 9.07 5.43
C GLY A 466 -3.26 9.21 3.92
N GLY A 467 -2.17 9.25 3.15
CA GLY A 467 -2.17 9.39 1.68
C GLY A 467 -2.39 10.81 1.21
N SER A 468 -2.80 11.00 -0.04
CA SER A 468 -3.13 12.31 -0.62
C SER A 468 -4.16 13.05 0.23
N PRO A 469 -3.98 14.37 0.47
CA PRO A 469 -4.90 15.12 1.35
C PRO A 469 -6.24 15.46 0.71
N ASP A 470 -6.32 15.47 -0.63
CA ASP A 470 -7.49 16.01 -1.32
C ASP A 470 -8.35 14.90 -1.93
N GLU A 471 -9.66 15.11 -1.93
CA GLU A 471 -10.68 14.23 -2.50
C GLU A 471 -11.88 15.05 -2.93
N SER A 472 -12.71 14.57 -3.88
CA SER A 472 -13.99 15.19 -4.21
C SER A 472 -15.09 14.17 -4.42
N ALA A 473 -16.32 14.63 -4.22
CA ALA A 473 -17.52 13.94 -4.64
C ALA A 473 -18.48 14.93 -5.31
N SER A 474 -19.17 14.48 -6.37
CA SER A 474 -20.32 15.19 -6.90
C SER A 474 -21.53 14.27 -6.97
N ILE A 475 -22.70 14.87 -6.76
CA ILE A 475 -24.00 14.19 -6.83
C ILE A 475 -24.85 14.95 -7.84
N HIS A 476 -25.41 14.24 -8.82
CA HIS A 476 -26.29 14.81 -9.84
C HIS A 476 -27.53 13.93 -10.01
N PHE A 477 -28.70 14.51 -9.79
CA PHE A 477 -30.00 13.87 -10.08
C PHE A 477 -30.30 13.98 -11.56
N ARG A 478 -30.57 12.84 -12.21
CA ARG A 478 -30.85 12.77 -13.64
C ARG A 478 -32.37 12.84 -13.90
N ALA A 479 -32.74 13.31 -15.08
CA ALA A 479 -34.14 13.39 -15.53
C ALA A 479 -34.84 12.00 -15.56
N ASP A 480 -34.10 10.88 -15.63
CA ASP A 480 -34.67 9.53 -15.59
C ASP A 480 -34.95 9.01 -14.15
N GLY A 481 -34.70 9.85 -13.12
CA GLY A 481 -34.87 9.51 -11.72
C GLY A 481 -33.65 8.82 -11.10
N GLY A 482 -32.58 8.59 -11.86
CA GLY A 482 -31.33 8.06 -11.36
C GLY A 482 -30.46 9.13 -10.73
N VAL A 483 -29.41 8.70 -10.01
CA VAL A 483 -28.43 9.57 -9.35
C VAL A 483 -27.02 9.18 -9.76
N ASP A 484 -26.27 10.14 -10.31
CA ASP A 484 -24.84 10.00 -10.57
C ASP A 484 -24.05 10.46 -9.35
N LEU A 485 -23.21 9.57 -8.85
CA LEU A 485 -22.24 9.82 -7.80
C LEU A 485 -20.84 9.72 -8.40
N ALA A 486 -20.17 10.86 -8.59
CA ALA A 486 -18.78 10.85 -9.08
C ALA A 486 -17.82 11.07 -7.91
N VAL A 487 -16.73 10.27 -7.85
CA VAL A 487 -15.72 10.33 -6.79
C VAL A 487 -14.31 10.19 -7.36
N GLY A 488 -13.34 10.88 -6.75
CA GLY A 488 -11.93 10.87 -7.18
C GLY A 488 -11.17 9.58 -6.88
N THR A 489 -11.71 8.74 -6.01
CA THR A 489 -11.13 7.43 -5.68
C THR A 489 -11.78 6.33 -6.50
N GLN A 490 -11.01 5.66 -7.38
CA GLN A 490 -11.49 4.51 -8.16
C GLN A 490 -11.44 3.20 -7.39
N THR A 491 -12.21 2.21 -7.85
CA THR A 491 -12.12 0.83 -7.36
C THR A 491 -10.99 0.06 -8.07
N ILE A 492 -10.37 -0.88 -7.34
CA ILE A 492 -9.41 -1.85 -7.86
C ILE A 492 -9.60 -3.24 -7.21
N GLY A 493 -10.86 -3.56 -6.82
CA GLY A 493 -11.24 -4.79 -6.15
C GLY A 493 -11.71 -4.66 -4.70
N GLN A 494 -11.65 -3.46 -4.09
CA GLN A 494 -12.06 -3.23 -2.70
C GLN A 494 -13.56 -2.89 -2.52
N GLY A 495 -14.39 -3.03 -3.57
CA GLY A 495 -15.84 -2.98 -3.46
C GLY A 495 -16.47 -1.59 -3.41
N HIS A 496 -15.85 -0.56 -3.98
CA HIS A 496 -16.37 0.80 -3.90
C HIS A 496 -17.62 1.05 -4.76
N GLU A 497 -17.84 0.28 -5.82
CA GLU A 497 -19.08 0.33 -6.59
C GLU A 497 -20.31 -0.10 -5.77
N THR A 498 -20.06 -0.82 -4.68
CA THR A 498 -21.08 -1.21 -3.70
C THR A 498 -21.11 -0.24 -2.52
N THR A 499 -19.95 0.05 -1.90
CA THR A 499 -19.90 0.79 -0.62
C THR A 499 -20.17 2.28 -0.76
N PHE A 500 -19.77 2.96 -1.85
CA PHE A 500 -20.03 4.39 -2.01
C PHE A 500 -21.51 4.67 -2.31
N PRO A 501 -22.18 3.93 -3.22
CA PRO A 501 -23.65 3.99 -3.31
C PRO A 501 -24.36 3.68 -1.99
N GLN A 502 -23.87 2.73 -1.19
CA GLN A 502 -24.43 2.39 0.13
C GLN A 502 -24.36 3.59 1.10
N LEU A 503 -23.24 4.33 1.14
CA LEU A 503 -23.08 5.55 1.94
C LEU A 503 -24.07 6.63 1.52
N LEU A 504 -24.24 6.85 0.22
CA LEU A 504 -25.17 7.83 -0.31
C LEU A 504 -26.63 7.43 -0.04
N SER A 505 -26.96 6.16 -0.26
CA SER A 505 -28.27 5.56 0.02
C SER A 505 -28.67 5.73 1.49
N ASP A 506 -27.76 5.45 2.40
CA ASP A 506 -27.95 5.62 3.84
C ASP A 506 -28.25 7.07 4.21
N ARG A 507 -27.52 8.04 3.61
CA ARG A 507 -27.67 9.47 3.94
C ARG A 507 -28.90 10.12 3.32
N LEU A 508 -29.22 9.76 2.06
CA LEU A 508 -30.31 10.41 1.30
C LEU A 508 -31.62 9.62 1.32
N GLY A 509 -31.63 8.39 1.86
CA GLY A 509 -32.84 7.54 1.87
C GLY A 509 -33.32 7.14 0.47
N ILE A 510 -32.39 7.01 -0.50
CA ILE A 510 -32.67 6.60 -1.88
C ILE A 510 -32.24 5.15 -2.10
N GLU A 511 -32.83 4.50 -3.08
CA GLU A 511 -32.54 3.11 -3.38
C GLU A 511 -31.15 2.95 -4.04
N ASN A 512 -30.41 1.95 -3.59
CA ASN A 512 -29.01 1.75 -4.01
C ASN A 512 -28.86 1.48 -5.51
N HIS A 513 -29.87 0.90 -6.16
CA HIS A 513 -29.85 0.63 -7.60
C HIS A 513 -29.97 1.90 -8.47
N LEU A 514 -30.55 2.98 -7.94
CA LEU A 514 -30.63 4.26 -8.62
C LEU A 514 -29.29 4.99 -8.69
N VAL A 515 -28.34 4.64 -7.82
CA VAL A 515 -27.04 5.29 -7.76
C VAL A 515 -26.05 4.63 -8.73
N ARG A 516 -25.59 5.41 -9.71
CA ARG A 516 -24.50 5.05 -10.62
C ARG A 516 -23.22 5.69 -10.13
N LEU A 517 -22.21 4.88 -9.80
CA LEU A 517 -20.89 5.39 -9.44
C LEU A 517 -20.09 5.73 -10.71
N ILE A 518 -19.55 6.95 -10.75
CA ILE A 518 -18.61 7.45 -11.76
C ILE A 518 -17.26 7.63 -11.10
N HIS A 519 -16.24 6.93 -11.60
CA HIS A 519 -14.88 6.98 -11.10
C HIS A 519 -13.86 6.62 -12.19
N GLY A 520 -12.59 6.76 -11.91
CA GLY A 520 -11.55 6.27 -12.81
C GLY A 520 -11.38 7.09 -14.09
N ASP A 521 -11.77 8.37 -14.10
CA ASP A 521 -11.64 9.29 -15.22
C ASP A 521 -11.29 10.69 -14.70
N THR A 522 -10.12 11.20 -15.09
CA THR A 522 -9.63 12.50 -14.61
C THR A 522 -10.34 13.71 -15.19
N ASP A 523 -11.14 13.53 -16.26
CA ASP A 523 -11.96 14.59 -16.84
C ASP A 523 -13.35 14.61 -16.19
N ALA A 524 -13.94 13.43 -15.94
CA ALA A 524 -15.22 13.32 -15.26
C ALA A 524 -15.15 13.71 -13.77
N VAL A 525 -13.97 13.53 -13.15
CA VAL A 525 -13.73 13.86 -11.75
C VAL A 525 -12.50 14.76 -11.63
N PRO A 526 -12.67 16.06 -11.35
CA PRO A 526 -11.57 17.03 -11.43
C PRO A 526 -10.52 16.90 -10.30
N ILE A 527 -10.91 16.40 -9.13
CA ILE A 527 -10.05 16.24 -7.95
C ILE A 527 -10.14 14.80 -7.44
N GLY A 528 -9.00 14.12 -7.36
CA GLY A 528 -8.94 12.77 -6.84
C GLY A 528 -7.58 12.44 -6.27
N GLY A 529 -7.56 11.92 -5.04
CA GLY A 529 -6.33 11.47 -4.37
C GLY A 529 -5.99 10.02 -4.65
N GLY A 530 -6.79 9.30 -5.42
CA GLY A 530 -6.68 7.86 -5.62
C GLY A 530 -6.89 7.08 -4.33
N HIS A 531 -6.45 5.82 -4.29
CA HIS A 531 -6.49 5.06 -3.06
C HIS A 531 -5.10 4.53 -2.68
N GLY A 532 -4.87 4.44 -1.38
CA GLY A 532 -3.63 4.06 -0.72
C GLY A 532 -3.73 4.51 0.72
N SER A 533 -2.91 3.95 1.62
CA SER A 533 -2.95 4.30 3.04
C SER A 533 -4.34 4.14 3.70
N SER A 534 -5.18 3.25 3.17
CA SER A 534 -6.56 2.95 3.63
C SER A 534 -7.47 4.18 3.72
N ARG A 535 -7.27 5.18 2.84
CA ARG A 535 -7.96 6.48 2.88
C ARG A 535 -9.37 6.51 2.26
N ALA A 536 -9.66 5.58 1.35
CA ALA A 536 -10.78 5.67 0.42
C ALA A 536 -12.12 5.94 1.11
N THR A 537 -12.60 5.05 1.99
CA THR A 537 -13.90 5.20 2.66
C THR A 537 -13.94 6.43 3.58
N TYR A 538 -12.84 6.73 4.27
CA TYR A 538 -12.73 7.91 5.13
C TYR A 538 -12.81 9.21 4.33
N MET A 539 -12.04 9.33 3.25
CA MET A 539 -11.94 10.57 2.46
C MET A 539 -13.15 10.75 1.53
N ALA A 540 -13.38 9.77 0.63
CA ALA A 540 -14.51 9.85 -0.30
C ALA A 540 -15.84 9.81 0.44
N GLY A 541 -15.99 9.01 1.53
CA GLY A 541 -17.18 9.01 2.37
C GLY A 541 -17.47 10.39 2.96
N THR A 542 -16.45 11.11 3.44
CA THR A 542 -16.63 12.48 3.94
C THR A 542 -17.06 13.44 2.83
N ALA A 543 -16.44 13.36 1.64
CA ALA A 543 -16.83 14.19 0.50
C ALA A 543 -18.28 13.88 0.05
N ILE A 544 -18.67 12.59 -0.01
CA ILE A 544 -20.04 12.14 -0.31
C ILE A 544 -21.03 12.70 0.72
N TRP A 545 -20.71 12.61 2.01
CA TRP A 545 -21.58 13.16 3.05
C TRP A 545 -21.82 14.66 2.87
N ARG A 546 -20.74 15.43 2.64
CA ARG A 546 -20.83 16.87 2.46
C ARG A 546 -21.65 17.26 1.23
N ALA A 547 -21.41 16.59 0.10
CA ALA A 547 -22.21 16.79 -1.10
C ALA A 547 -23.70 16.43 -0.89
N ALA A 548 -23.98 15.38 -0.11
CA ALA A 548 -25.36 15.02 0.24
C ALA A 548 -26.03 16.05 1.14
N GLU A 549 -25.32 16.68 2.10
CA GLU A 549 -25.83 17.81 2.86
C GLU A 549 -26.23 18.97 1.96
N GLU A 550 -25.37 19.32 0.99
CA GLU A 550 -25.66 20.39 0.00
C GLU A 550 -26.91 20.07 -0.85
N ILE A 551 -27.13 18.81 -1.24
CA ILE A 551 -28.35 18.38 -1.93
C ILE A 551 -29.59 18.59 -1.04
N ILE A 552 -29.50 18.19 0.23
CA ILE A 552 -30.62 18.37 1.18
C ILE A 552 -30.93 19.87 1.37
N GLU A 553 -29.92 20.71 1.50
CA GLU A 553 -30.06 22.16 1.62
C GLU A 553 -30.70 22.78 0.37
N GLN A 554 -30.33 22.35 -0.85
CA GLN A 554 -30.96 22.81 -2.11
C GLN A 554 -32.41 22.34 -2.23
N ALA A 555 -32.70 21.13 -1.80
CA ALA A 555 -34.03 20.53 -1.89
C ALA A 555 -35.03 21.12 -0.87
N ALA A 556 -34.57 21.55 0.31
CA ALA A 556 -35.40 21.97 1.43
C ALA A 556 -36.41 23.11 1.07
N PRO A 557 -36.02 24.20 0.40
CA PRO A 557 -36.99 25.25 0.02
C PRO A 557 -38.05 24.77 -0.98
N ILE A 558 -37.65 23.91 -1.93
CA ILE A 558 -38.58 23.33 -2.92
C ILE A 558 -39.62 22.42 -2.20
N ALA A 559 -39.13 21.57 -1.29
CA ALA A 559 -39.96 20.71 -0.47
C ALA A 559 -40.93 21.51 0.42
N ALA A 560 -40.51 22.61 1.02
CA ALA A 560 -41.34 23.48 1.83
C ALA A 560 -42.48 24.10 0.99
N GLU A 561 -42.18 24.57 -0.23
CA GLU A 561 -43.21 25.05 -1.17
C GLU A 561 -44.19 23.95 -1.56
N MET A 562 -43.69 22.74 -1.94
CA MET A 562 -44.57 21.61 -2.30
C MET A 562 -45.50 21.21 -1.15
N LEU A 563 -44.99 21.30 0.08
CA LEU A 563 -45.74 21.00 1.29
C LEU A 563 -46.53 22.19 1.83
N GLN A 564 -46.49 23.36 1.17
CA GLN A 564 -47.15 24.62 1.60
C GLN A 564 -46.84 24.92 3.08
N ALA A 565 -45.55 24.90 3.44
CA ALA A 565 -45.06 25.09 4.79
C ALA A 565 -43.85 26.05 4.80
N ASP A 566 -43.58 26.70 5.94
CA ASP A 566 -42.45 27.60 6.08
C ASP A 566 -41.11 26.84 6.08
N THR A 567 -41.11 25.62 6.60
CA THR A 567 -39.95 24.72 6.65
C THR A 567 -40.37 23.27 6.51
N ALA A 568 -39.45 22.43 5.96
CA ALA A 568 -39.66 21.01 5.84
C ALA A 568 -38.36 20.28 6.22
N PRO A 569 -38.21 19.80 7.47
CA PRO A 569 -37.06 19.03 7.90
C PRO A 569 -36.94 17.70 7.12
N PHE A 570 -35.70 17.31 6.82
CA PHE A 570 -35.37 16.09 6.10
C PHE A 570 -34.99 14.94 7.05
N ALA A 571 -35.60 13.78 6.88
CA ALA A 571 -35.21 12.55 7.54
C ALA A 571 -35.60 11.32 6.71
N ASP A 572 -34.74 10.30 6.66
CA ASP A 572 -34.98 9.00 6.01
C ASP A 572 -35.56 9.11 4.57
N GLY A 573 -35.02 10.01 3.76
CA GLY A 573 -35.40 10.20 2.37
C GLY A 573 -36.60 11.13 2.14
N TYR A 574 -37.22 11.68 3.19
CA TYR A 574 -38.43 12.50 3.10
C TYR A 574 -38.24 13.84 3.79
N PHE A 575 -38.84 14.87 3.18
CA PHE A 575 -39.13 16.14 3.82
C PHE A 575 -40.54 16.07 4.43
N ARG A 576 -40.73 16.62 5.63
CA ARG A 576 -42.01 16.53 6.36
C ARG A 576 -42.48 17.88 6.90
N ALA A 577 -43.80 18.10 6.84
CA ALA A 577 -44.45 19.25 7.44
C ALA A 577 -45.82 18.86 8.01
N GLY A 578 -45.94 18.68 9.33
CA GLY A 578 -47.12 18.10 9.97
C GLY A 578 -47.34 16.66 9.48
N ASP A 579 -48.55 16.38 8.97
CA ASP A 579 -48.90 15.05 8.44
C ASP A 579 -48.53 14.87 6.96
N ARG A 580 -48.01 15.90 6.30
CA ARG A 580 -47.60 15.85 4.88
C ARG A 580 -46.14 15.50 4.76
N SER A 581 -45.82 14.74 3.70
CA SER A 581 -44.45 14.42 3.35
C SER A 581 -44.26 14.39 1.83
N VAL A 582 -43.04 14.67 1.40
CA VAL A 582 -42.58 14.54 0.01
C VAL A 582 -41.20 13.88 0.01
N SER A 583 -40.98 12.93 -0.87
CA SER A 583 -39.68 12.27 -0.99
C SER A 583 -38.65 13.18 -1.67
N LEU A 584 -37.37 12.93 -1.41
CA LEU A 584 -36.28 13.64 -2.10
C LEU A 584 -36.32 13.44 -3.61
N LEU A 585 -36.76 12.27 -4.10
CA LEU A 585 -36.89 11.99 -5.54
C LEU A 585 -38.02 12.81 -6.19
N GLU A 586 -39.15 13.00 -5.50
CA GLU A 586 -40.23 13.89 -5.97
C GLU A 586 -39.76 15.34 -6.01
N VAL A 587 -39.00 15.79 -4.98
CA VAL A 587 -38.41 17.13 -4.97
C VAL A 587 -37.39 17.30 -6.09
N ALA A 588 -36.55 16.28 -6.37
CA ALA A 588 -35.58 16.30 -7.47
C ALA A 588 -36.31 16.39 -8.83
N THR A 589 -37.41 15.67 -9.00
CA THR A 589 -38.26 15.76 -10.21
C THR A 589 -38.84 17.16 -10.40
N GLU A 590 -39.33 17.77 -9.33
CA GLU A 590 -39.85 19.15 -9.36
C GLU A 590 -38.75 20.16 -9.68
N ALA A 591 -37.57 19.98 -9.09
CA ALA A 591 -36.37 20.80 -9.37
C ALA A 591 -35.99 20.77 -10.86
N GLU A 592 -35.98 19.57 -11.46
CA GLU A 592 -35.74 19.37 -12.89
C GLU A 592 -36.77 20.08 -13.76
N LEU A 593 -38.08 19.96 -13.43
CA LEU A 593 -39.18 20.65 -14.13
C LEU A 593 -39.03 22.18 -14.07
N ARG A 594 -38.46 22.71 -12.99
CA ARG A 594 -38.14 24.15 -12.85
C ARG A 594 -36.87 24.58 -13.60
N GLY A 595 -36.14 23.66 -14.25
CA GLY A 595 -34.89 23.92 -14.95
C GLY A 595 -33.67 24.11 -14.03
N HIS A 596 -33.75 23.63 -12.80
CA HIS A 596 -32.68 23.71 -11.79
C HIS A 596 -32.49 22.34 -11.13
N PRO A 597 -31.94 21.34 -11.86
CA PRO A 597 -31.72 19.99 -11.33
C PRO A 597 -30.83 20.03 -10.09
N LEU A 598 -31.13 19.19 -9.11
CA LEU A 598 -30.32 19.06 -7.90
C LEU A 598 -28.93 18.57 -8.27
N HIS A 599 -27.93 19.36 -7.93
CA HIS A 599 -26.50 19.05 -8.18
C HIS A 599 -25.62 19.63 -7.07
N ALA A 600 -24.71 18.83 -6.56
CA ALA A 600 -23.71 19.29 -5.60
C ALA A 600 -22.31 18.79 -5.98
N PHE A 601 -21.30 19.61 -5.74
CA PHE A 601 -19.88 19.24 -5.84
C PHE A 601 -19.18 19.70 -4.58
N HIS A 602 -18.57 18.75 -3.87
CA HIS A 602 -17.79 19.04 -2.67
C HIS A 602 -16.35 18.58 -2.82
N ALA A 603 -15.40 19.53 -2.71
CA ALA A 603 -13.99 19.25 -2.57
C ALA A 603 -13.63 19.18 -1.08
N PHE A 604 -13.04 18.09 -0.66
CA PHE A 604 -12.65 17.84 0.72
C PHE A 604 -11.12 17.74 0.86
N SER A 605 -10.56 18.57 1.73
CA SER A 605 -9.16 18.46 2.12
C SER A 605 -9.07 17.92 3.55
N ARG A 606 -8.22 16.93 3.74
CA ARG A 606 -8.12 16.17 4.99
C ARG A 606 -7.76 17.05 6.19
N GLY A 607 -8.54 16.91 7.25
CA GLY A 607 -8.22 17.34 8.60
C GLY A 607 -7.43 16.26 9.38
N PRO A 608 -7.78 16.01 10.68
CA PRO A 608 -7.19 14.94 11.48
C PRO A 608 -7.42 13.56 10.85
N MET A 609 -6.44 12.66 10.98
CA MET A 609 -6.49 11.30 10.45
C MET A 609 -7.43 10.40 11.26
N ALA A 610 -7.89 9.30 10.65
CA ALA A 610 -8.53 8.20 11.35
C ALA A 610 -7.48 7.13 11.68
N TYR A 611 -7.70 6.36 12.75
CA TYR A 611 -6.73 5.41 13.28
C TYR A 611 -7.35 4.02 13.49
N PRO A 612 -7.40 3.16 12.45
CA PRO A 612 -7.68 1.73 12.65
C PRO A 612 -6.61 1.10 13.53
N ASN A 613 -7.03 0.22 14.42
CA ASN A 613 -6.16 -0.43 15.41
C ASN A 613 -6.71 -1.81 15.76
N GLY A 614 -5.98 -2.58 16.56
CA GLY A 614 -6.42 -3.89 17.00
C GLY A 614 -5.31 -4.75 17.55
N ALA A 615 -5.63 -6.02 17.76
CA ALA A 615 -4.70 -7.07 18.11
C ALA A 615 -4.96 -8.31 17.26
N GLN A 616 -3.91 -9.07 16.95
CA GLN A 616 -4.00 -10.31 16.18
C GLN A 616 -3.09 -11.37 16.81
N ALA A 617 -3.51 -12.62 16.77
CA ALA A 617 -2.78 -13.76 17.30
C ALA A 617 -2.64 -14.87 16.26
N ALA A 618 -1.46 -15.46 16.23
CA ALA A 618 -1.11 -16.59 15.39
C ALA A 618 -0.61 -17.76 16.22
N GLU A 619 -1.03 -18.98 15.88
CA GLU A 619 -0.50 -20.21 16.44
C GLU A 619 0.13 -21.02 15.29
N VAL A 620 1.38 -21.42 15.46
CA VAL A 620 2.14 -22.18 14.46
C VAL A 620 2.64 -23.50 14.99
N GLU A 621 2.87 -24.45 14.08
CA GLU A 621 3.67 -25.66 14.31
C GLU A 621 4.90 -25.63 13.39
N VAL A 622 6.06 -25.97 13.96
CA VAL A 622 7.33 -26.05 13.26
C VAL A 622 7.86 -27.47 13.34
N ASP A 623 8.09 -28.06 12.18
CA ASP A 623 8.74 -29.38 12.10
C ASP A 623 10.27 -29.20 12.24
N PRO A 624 10.89 -29.71 13.30
CA PRO A 624 12.33 -29.53 13.51
C PRO A 624 13.22 -30.31 12.53
N GLU A 625 12.68 -31.35 11.87
CA GLU A 625 13.44 -32.16 10.91
C GLU A 625 13.51 -31.49 9.53
N THR A 626 12.45 -30.78 9.12
CA THR A 626 12.34 -30.18 7.79
C THR A 626 12.41 -28.66 7.81
N GLY A 627 12.17 -28.02 8.96
CA GLY A 627 12.04 -26.57 9.08
C GLY A 627 10.70 -26.02 8.57
N ILE A 628 9.76 -26.87 8.16
CA ILE A 628 8.45 -26.43 7.68
C ILE A 628 7.68 -25.75 8.82
N VAL A 629 7.17 -24.57 8.55
CA VAL A 629 6.30 -23.79 9.43
C VAL A 629 4.87 -23.86 8.90
N GLN A 630 3.94 -24.32 9.73
CA GLN A 630 2.52 -24.35 9.42
C GLN A 630 1.75 -23.39 10.33
N LEU A 631 0.97 -22.48 9.73
CA LEU A 631 0.02 -21.64 10.45
C LEU A 631 -1.23 -22.48 10.77
N VAL A 632 -1.48 -22.79 12.04
CA VAL A 632 -2.55 -23.70 12.44
C VAL A 632 -3.78 -23.00 13.03
N ASN A 633 -3.64 -21.76 13.51
CA ASN A 633 -4.76 -20.95 13.99
C ASN A 633 -4.43 -19.48 13.82
N TYR A 634 -5.43 -18.68 13.45
CA TYR A 634 -5.29 -17.22 13.34
C TYR A 634 -6.55 -16.52 13.79
N VAL A 635 -6.37 -15.53 14.67
CA VAL A 635 -7.45 -14.74 15.28
C VAL A 635 -7.13 -13.26 15.17
N SER A 636 -8.12 -12.43 14.88
CA SER A 636 -8.01 -10.99 14.96
C SER A 636 -9.14 -10.38 15.81
N ALA A 637 -8.86 -9.21 16.40
CA ALA A 637 -9.84 -8.33 17.01
C ALA A 637 -9.47 -6.88 16.63
N ASP A 638 -10.02 -6.43 15.51
CA ASP A 638 -9.66 -5.16 14.88
C ASP A 638 -10.76 -4.11 15.04
N ASP A 639 -10.36 -2.83 15.05
CA ASP A 639 -11.23 -1.66 15.14
C ASP A 639 -11.21 -0.85 13.83
N TYR A 640 -12.32 -0.93 13.10
CA TYR A 640 -12.55 -0.18 11.86
C TYR A 640 -13.61 0.93 12.03
N GLY A 641 -13.91 1.31 13.28
CA GLY A 641 -14.98 2.27 13.57
C GLY A 641 -16.33 1.71 13.12
N VAL A 642 -17.09 2.50 12.39
CA VAL A 642 -18.33 2.04 11.76
C VAL A 642 -17.99 1.29 10.45
N MET A 643 -18.34 0.03 10.35
CA MET A 643 -18.17 -0.74 9.11
C MET A 643 -19.32 -0.46 8.14
N VAL A 644 -19.01 0.04 6.95
CA VAL A 644 -20.01 0.31 5.92
C VAL A 644 -20.63 -0.99 5.42
N ASN A 645 -19.78 -1.97 5.08
CA ASN A 645 -20.17 -3.30 4.63
C ASN A 645 -19.26 -4.34 5.29
N PRO A 646 -19.73 -5.04 6.34
CA PRO A 646 -18.94 -6.04 7.07
C PRO A 646 -18.34 -7.13 6.19
N MET A 647 -19.08 -7.67 5.22
CA MET A 647 -18.58 -8.72 4.31
C MET A 647 -17.36 -8.24 3.50
N ILE A 648 -17.38 -7.00 3.01
CA ILE A 648 -16.26 -6.42 2.26
C ILE A 648 -15.06 -6.16 3.20
N VAL A 649 -15.30 -5.71 4.43
CA VAL A 649 -14.25 -5.54 5.45
C VAL A 649 -13.58 -6.87 5.75
N GLU A 650 -14.35 -7.94 6.00
CA GLU A 650 -13.82 -9.29 6.24
C GLU A 650 -12.95 -9.79 5.08
N GLY A 651 -13.38 -9.57 3.83
CA GLY A 651 -12.61 -9.89 2.64
C GLY A 651 -11.29 -9.12 2.56
N GLN A 652 -11.29 -7.82 2.92
CA GLN A 652 -10.09 -7.00 2.96
C GLN A 652 -9.12 -7.47 4.06
N VAL A 653 -9.62 -7.81 5.24
CA VAL A 653 -8.80 -8.28 6.37
C VAL A 653 -8.19 -9.64 6.05
N SER A 654 -8.98 -10.59 5.57
CA SER A 654 -8.50 -11.93 5.19
C SER A 654 -7.39 -11.87 4.14
N GLY A 655 -7.60 -11.10 3.06
CA GLY A 655 -6.58 -10.93 2.03
C GLY A 655 -5.32 -10.18 2.52
N ALA A 656 -5.44 -9.35 3.55
CA ALA A 656 -4.31 -8.66 4.16
C ALA A 656 -3.52 -9.60 5.09
N ILE A 657 -4.19 -10.47 5.85
CA ILE A 657 -3.56 -11.51 6.69
C ILE A 657 -2.76 -12.46 5.80
N ALA A 658 -3.32 -12.89 4.67
CA ALA A 658 -2.61 -13.75 3.71
C ALA A 658 -1.29 -13.12 3.23
N GLN A 659 -1.27 -11.83 2.91
CA GLN A 659 -0.02 -11.13 2.53
C GLN A 659 0.95 -11.00 3.71
N GLY A 660 0.48 -10.77 4.93
CA GLY A 660 1.34 -10.75 6.11
C GLY A 660 1.96 -12.12 6.41
N MET A 661 1.18 -13.20 6.23
CA MET A 661 1.68 -14.58 6.32
C MET A 661 2.72 -14.87 5.23
N GLY A 662 2.45 -14.47 3.99
CA GLY A 662 3.41 -14.58 2.89
C GLY A 662 4.75 -13.97 3.25
N GLN A 663 4.77 -12.72 3.72
CA GLN A 663 5.99 -12.06 4.17
C GLN A 663 6.67 -12.80 5.34
N ALA A 664 5.93 -13.37 6.28
CA ALA A 664 6.50 -14.04 7.44
C ALA A 664 7.21 -15.36 7.08
N ILE A 665 6.61 -16.15 6.17
CA ILE A 665 6.99 -17.56 5.98
C ILE A 665 7.57 -17.85 4.58
N LEU A 666 7.08 -17.19 3.52
CA LEU A 666 7.30 -17.61 2.15
C LEU A 666 8.06 -16.60 1.30
N GLU A 667 7.63 -15.34 1.34
CA GLU A 667 8.00 -14.32 0.38
C GLU A 667 9.32 -13.63 0.74
N GLY A 668 10.25 -13.56 -0.19
CA GLY A 668 11.51 -12.84 0.00
C GLY A 668 12.21 -12.57 -1.32
N THR A 669 12.64 -11.33 -1.53
CA THR A 669 13.47 -10.95 -2.66
C THR A 669 14.94 -11.05 -2.28
N ILE A 670 15.67 -11.90 -2.98
CA ILE A 670 17.08 -12.19 -2.72
C ILE A 670 17.92 -11.73 -3.90
N TYR A 671 18.98 -10.98 -3.61
CA TYR A 671 19.99 -10.57 -4.57
C TYR A 671 21.31 -11.28 -4.28
N GLU A 672 21.97 -11.71 -5.35
CA GLU A 672 23.35 -12.19 -5.25
C GLU A 672 24.26 -10.99 -4.93
N ALA A 673 25.11 -11.14 -3.91
CA ALA A 673 25.81 -10.02 -3.31
C ALA A 673 26.91 -9.41 -4.18
N GLU A 674 27.56 -10.21 -5.04
CA GLU A 674 28.70 -9.78 -5.86
C GLU A 674 28.24 -9.19 -7.20
N THR A 675 27.27 -9.82 -7.85
CA THR A 675 26.80 -9.44 -9.17
C THR A 675 25.58 -8.53 -9.13
N GLY A 676 24.80 -8.54 -8.04
CA GLY A 676 23.54 -7.83 -7.91
C GLY A 676 22.39 -8.47 -8.69
N GLN A 677 22.53 -9.74 -9.12
CA GLN A 677 21.47 -10.46 -9.80
C GLN A 677 20.33 -10.81 -8.84
N PRO A 678 19.05 -10.58 -9.20
CA PRO A 678 17.92 -11.08 -8.45
C PRO A 678 17.83 -12.61 -8.61
N LEU A 679 17.88 -13.33 -7.50
CA LEU A 679 17.79 -14.80 -7.47
C LEU A 679 16.33 -15.27 -7.39
N THR A 680 15.40 -14.40 -7.06
CA THR A 680 13.95 -14.65 -6.94
C THR A 680 13.22 -13.90 -8.03
N GLY A 681 13.34 -14.35 -9.27
CA GLY A 681 12.83 -13.67 -10.48
C GLY A 681 11.56 -14.30 -11.08
N SER A 682 10.98 -15.30 -10.44
CA SER A 682 9.76 -15.98 -10.90
C SER A 682 9.00 -16.62 -9.74
N PHE A 683 7.74 -17.08 -9.97
CA PHE A 683 7.00 -17.86 -8.99
C PHE A 683 7.59 -19.25 -8.69
N MET A 684 8.63 -19.68 -9.39
CA MET A 684 9.39 -20.89 -9.06
C MET A 684 10.35 -20.64 -7.90
N ASP A 685 10.86 -19.41 -7.78
CA ASP A 685 11.89 -19.02 -6.82
C ASP A 685 11.32 -18.14 -5.69
N TYR A 686 10.19 -17.51 -5.94
CA TYR A 686 9.46 -16.64 -5.02
C TYR A 686 8.10 -17.27 -4.70
N ALA A 687 8.01 -17.93 -3.56
CA ALA A 687 6.76 -18.54 -3.13
C ALA A 687 5.78 -17.50 -2.60
N ILE A 688 4.50 -17.66 -2.95
CA ILE A 688 3.39 -16.86 -2.41
C ILE A 688 2.39 -17.77 -1.69
N PRO A 689 1.58 -17.26 -0.73
CA PRO A 689 0.56 -18.03 -0.05
C PRO A 689 -0.47 -18.63 -1.01
N ARG A 690 -0.83 -19.87 -0.79
CA ARG A 690 -1.92 -20.58 -1.44
C ARG A 690 -3.07 -20.76 -0.46
N ALA A 691 -4.25 -21.13 -0.95
CA ALA A 691 -5.41 -21.29 -0.11
C ALA A 691 -5.25 -22.40 0.95
N ASP A 692 -4.48 -23.43 0.65
CA ASP A 692 -4.18 -24.57 1.54
C ASP A 692 -3.08 -24.26 2.58
N ASP A 693 -2.33 -23.19 2.41
CA ASP A 693 -1.35 -22.72 3.42
C ASP A 693 -2.03 -21.98 4.59
N LEU A 694 -3.31 -21.63 4.46
CA LEU A 694 -4.03 -20.76 5.39
C LEU A 694 -5.12 -21.51 6.15
N PRO A 695 -5.16 -21.45 7.51
CA PRO A 695 -6.29 -21.94 8.27
C PRO A 695 -7.51 -21.03 8.08
N PRO A 696 -8.71 -21.47 8.43
CA PRO A 696 -9.86 -20.58 8.58
C PRO A 696 -9.56 -19.50 9.62
N PHE A 697 -9.69 -18.23 9.22
CA PHE A 697 -9.46 -17.09 10.10
C PHE A 697 -10.66 -16.83 10.99
N LYS A 698 -10.44 -16.55 12.27
CA LYS A 698 -11.43 -16.04 13.20
C LYS A 698 -11.30 -14.51 13.26
N LEU A 699 -12.22 -13.82 12.59
CA LEU A 699 -12.20 -12.36 12.52
C LEU A 699 -13.17 -11.76 13.54
N GLY A 700 -12.63 -11.18 14.61
CA GLY A 700 -13.35 -10.41 15.60
C GLY A 700 -13.23 -8.90 15.36
N PHE A 701 -14.18 -8.14 15.87
CA PHE A 701 -14.19 -6.68 15.75
C PHE A 701 -14.44 -6.03 17.11
N SER A 702 -13.62 -5.03 17.46
CA SER A 702 -13.71 -4.25 18.70
C SER A 702 -13.93 -2.78 18.37
N MET A 703 -15.10 -2.46 17.80
CA MET A 703 -15.38 -1.18 17.17
C MET A 703 -15.47 -0.01 18.16
N THR A 704 -14.77 1.09 17.84
CA THR A 704 -14.91 2.41 18.46
C THR A 704 -15.11 3.45 17.36
N ARG A 705 -16.23 4.20 17.43
CA ARG A 705 -16.57 5.20 16.40
C ARG A 705 -15.47 6.24 16.25
N CYS A 706 -14.98 6.46 15.02
CA CYS A 706 -14.06 7.54 14.71
C CYS A 706 -14.74 8.90 14.84
N THR A 707 -14.05 9.89 15.43
CA THR A 707 -14.58 11.24 15.65
C THR A 707 -14.14 12.24 14.58
N THR A 708 -13.28 11.84 13.63
CA THR A 708 -12.69 12.74 12.63
C THR A 708 -13.46 12.80 11.33
N ASN A 709 -14.52 11.98 11.18
CA ASN A 709 -15.38 11.98 10.00
C ASN A 709 -16.85 11.69 10.38
N PRO A 710 -17.82 12.12 9.54
CA PRO A 710 -19.25 12.06 9.90
C PRO A 710 -19.81 10.65 10.03
N PHE A 711 -19.35 9.71 9.22
CA PHE A 711 -19.77 8.32 9.30
C PHE A 711 -19.14 7.55 10.48
N GLY A 712 -18.03 8.04 11.03
CA GLY A 712 -17.32 7.37 12.12
C GLY A 712 -16.52 6.16 11.66
N VAL A 713 -16.15 6.09 10.38
CA VAL A 713 -15.41 5.00 9.76
C VAL A 713 -13.90 5.11 9.98
N LYS A 714 -13.20 3.97 9.97
CA LYS A 714 -11.75 3.85 9.85
C LYS A 714 -11.45 2.90 8.69
N GLY A 715 -10.37 3.15 7.95
CA GLY A 715 -10.06 2.34 6.77
C GLY A 715 -9.48 0.97 7.13
N ALA A 716 -10.03 -0.11 6.59
CA ALA A 716 -9.66 -1.48 6.90
C ALA A 716 -8.57 -2.07 5.99
N GLY A 717 -8.24 -1.41 4.88
CA GLY A 717 -7.50 -2.02 3.76
C GLY A 717 -6.10 -2.57 4.08
N GLU A 718 -5.43 -2.15 5.15
CA GLU A 718 -4.03 -2.51 5.42
C GLU A 718 -3.79 -3.18 6.77
N SER A 719 -4.69 -3.04 7.73
CA SER A 719 -4.48 -3.47 9.14
C SER A 719 -4.13 -4.96 9.26
N GLY A 720 -4.80 -5.84 8.51
CA GLY A 720 -4.51 -7.27 8.53
C GLY A 720 -3.03 -7.58 8.24
N ALA A 721 -2.43 -6.93 7.22
CA ALA A 721 -1.02 -7.17 6.87
C ALA A 721 -0.04 -6.61 7.93
N ILE A 722 -0.42 -5.49 8.59
CA ILE A 722 0.43 -4.81 9.57
C ILE A 722 0.69 -5.69 10.79
N ALA A 723 -0.32 -6.39 11.29
CA ALA A 723 -0.21 -7.22 12.48
C ALA A 723 0.11 -8.69 12.16
N ALA A 724 -0.30 -9.23 10.99
CA ALA A 724 -0.08 -10.64 10.67
C ALA A 724 1.40 -11.00 10.57
N TYR A 725 2.20 -10.17 9.92
CA TYR A 725 3.64 -10.37 9.81
C TYR A 725 4.32 -10.53 11.20
N PRO A 726 4.20 -9.57 12.13
CA PRO A 726 4.79 -9.72 13.46
C PRO A 726 4.13 -10.82 14.32
N ALA A 727 2.82 -11.02 14.27
CA ALA A 727 2.16 -12.06 15.06
C ALA A 727 2.67 -13.46 14.70
N ILE A 728 2.80 -13.75 13.40
CA ILE A 728 3.32 -15.02 12.91
C ILE A 728 4.82 -15.15 13.22
N THR A 729 5.61 -14.10 13.04
CA THR A 729 7.04 -14.10 13.40
C THR A 729 7.25 -14.40 14.89
N LEU A 730 6.45 -13.78 15.77
CA LEU A 730 6.50 -14.05 17.22
C LEU A 730 6.06 -15.46 17.57
N ALA A 731 5.07 -16.01 16.86
CA ALA A 731 4.67 -17.41 17.06
C ALA A 731 5.81 -18.38 16.72
N ILE A 732 6.53 -18.12 15.63
CA ILE A 732 7.68 -18.94 15.23
C ILE A 732 8.82 -18.80 16.27
N LEU A 733 9.13 -17.59 16.72
CA LEU A 733 10.14 -17.36 17.77
C LEU A 733 9.77 -18.07 19.07
N ASP A 734 8.49 -18.04 19.45
CA ASP A 734 7.98 -18.75 20.64
C ASP A 734 8.08 -20.28 20.49
N ALA A 735 7.85 -20.82 19.29
CA ALA A 735 8.05 -22.25 19.01
C ALA A 735 9.52 -22.67 19.12
N LEU A 736 10.44 -21.82 18.65
CA LEU A 736 11.88 -22.09 18.61
C LEU A 736 12.64 -21.70 19.88
N LYS A 737 11.97 -21.06 20.84
CA LYS A 737 12.57 -20.53 22.06
C LYS A 737 13.31 -21.59 22.88
N SER A 738 12.77 -22.81 22.96
CA SER A 738 13.39 -23.93 23.69
C SER A 738 14.75 -24.36 23.10
N LEU A 739 15.02 -24.01 21.83
CA LEU A 739 16.26 -24.26 21.13
C LEU A 739 17.24 -23.09 21.21
N GLY A 740 16.87 -22.00 21.91
CA GLY A 740 17.71 -20.79 22.04
C GLY A 740 17.76 -19.91 20.80
N ILE A 741 16.88 -20.12 19.83
CA ILE A 741 16.81 -19.31 18.60
C ILE A 741 16.00 -18.04 18.88
N ALA A 742 16.63 -16.88 18.71
CA ALA A 742 16.06 -15.58 19.03
C ALA A 742 15.82 -14.69 17.80
N SER A 743 16.38 -15.01 16.64
CA SER A 743 16.24 -14.24 15.40
C SER A 743 16.75 -15.02 14.19
N TRP A 744 16.30 -14.59 13.02
CA TRP A 744 16.85 -14.93 11.71
C TRP A 744 16.61 -13.74 10.76
N ASP A 745 17.32 -13.71 9.64
CA ASP A 745 17.09 -12.74 8.55
C ASP A 745 16.25 -13.40 7.42
N GLY A 746 15.37 -12.63 6.80
CA GLY A 746 14.49 -13.07 5.72
C GLY A 746 13.20 -13.77 6.18
N PRO A 747 12.46 -14.38 5.23
CA PRO A 747 11.27 -15.16 5.57
C PRO A 747 11.66 -16.46 6.29
N ALA A 748 10.73 -16.98 7.11
CA ALA A 748 10.89 -18.25 7.82
C ALA A 748 10.66 -19.45 6.89
N THR A 749 11.39 -19.50 5.76
CA THR A 749 11.34 -20.64 4.83
C THR A 749 11.83 -21.92 5.51
N PRO A 750 11.46 -23.12 5.02
CA PRO A 750 11.93 -24.39 5.56
C PRO A 750 13.47 -24.43 5.69
N GLU A 751 14.19 -23.96 4.68
CA GLU A 751 15.67 -23.90 4.72
C GLU A 751 16.17 -22.95 5.82
N THR A 752 15.60 -21.74 5.92
CA THR A 752 16.01 -20.74 6.93
C THR A 752 15.82 -21.28 8.34
N ILE A 753 14.68 -21.87 8.61
CA ILE A 753 14.35 -22.42 9.95
C ILE A 753 15.18 -23.68 10.24
N TRP A 754 15.29 -24.60 9.28
CA TRP A 754 16.11 -25.80 9.45
C TRP A 754 17.59 -25.45 9.74
N ARG A 755 18.19 -24.52 8.97
CA ARG A 755 19.56 -24.05 9.23
C ARG A 755 19.71 -23.43 10.62
N SER A 756 18.72 -22.64 11.06
CA SER A 756 18.72 -22.02 12.40
C SER A 756 18.71 -23.09 13.49
N ILE A 757 17.91 -24.16 13.32
CA ILE A 757 17.83 -25.31 14.25
C ILE A 757 19.16 -26.09 14.27
N GLN A 758 19.72 -26.42 13.10
CA GLN A 758 20.99 -27.13 13.02
C GLN A 758 22.15 -26.38 13.69
N ASN A 759 22.22 -25.06 13.48
CA ASN A 759 23.24 -24.20 14.09
C ASN A 759 23.10 -24.18 15.62
N ALA A 760 21.88 -24.04 16.15
CA ALA A 760 21.63 -24.05 17.59
C ALA A 760 22.01 -25.41 18.25
N THR A 761 21.64 -26.51 17.63
CA THR A 761 21.96 -27.86 18.13
C THR A 761 23.45 -28.18 18.07
N SER A 762 24.15 -27.69 17.03
CA SER A 762 25.61 -27.89 16.92
C SER A 762 26.42 -27.12 17.98
N ILE A 763 25.91 -26.00 18.47
CA ILE A 763 26.50 -25.21 19.56
C ILE A 763 26.27 -25.88 20.92
N SER A 764 25.07 -26.41 21.15
CA SER A 764 24.70 -27.09 22.40
C SER A 764 25.42 -28.47 22.58
N GLY A 765 25.81 -29.13 21.49
CA GLY A 765 26.56 -30.38 21.52
C GLY A 765 28.07 -30.23 21.74
N ARG A 766 28.59 -28.99 21.82
CA ARG A 766 30.00 -28.68 22.09
C ARG A 766 30.29 -28.24 23.53
N ASN A 767 29.23 -28.07 24.34
CA ASN A 767 29.33 -27.80 25.79
C ASN A 767 28.93 -29.07 26.58
#